data_b153aee2a67ccd8f3f3b2858c04bc2d1
#
_entry.id   b153aee2a67ccd8f3f3b2858c04bc2d1
#
_cell.length_a   1.000
_cell.length_b   1.000
_cell.length_c   1.000
_cell.angle_alpha   90.00
_cell.angle_beta   90.00
_cell.angle_gamma   90.00
#
_symmetry.space_group_name_H-M   'P 1'
#
loop_
_entity.id
_entity.type
_entity.pdbx_description
1 polymer ?
#
loop_
_entity_poly.entity_id
_entity_poly.type
_entity_poly.pdbx_seq_one_letter_code
_entity_poly.pdbx_strand_id
1 'polypeptide(L)'
;MSINLKTLISKLDDTCRLAAERAANLCMSRGNYEVDLEHLFLALLEQPQSDFVLIARRSGIAPEALERDLSDEISQFKTGNSRTPVFSQHIPKLFEHAWLIASLDSETSRIRSGHLLLALMTEPELSQLAYRGSKLFVRFKVDALKHDFAKLTEGSQEAGQTLRNADAGAGEGDLGGDTAAAVDGQKGGLSKTPALDQFTTNLTERAREGRIDPVIGRDGEIRQVIDILMRRRQNNPILTGEAGVGKTAVVEGLARRIAEKDVPDVLLGVELHTLDMGLLQAGASVKGEFENRLKNVIDEVKKSPHPIILFIDEAHTMIGAGGTAGQNDAANLLKPALARGELRTIAATTWSEYKKYFEKDAALARRFQVVKVEEPTEALAAAMLRGMVGLMEAHFNIRVMDEAVTEAVRLSHRYISGRQLPDKAVSVLDTACAKVALGQSATPAIIEDTRKHLDRLAAELSALERETAGGANHHAERLGELRQQQADAQAVLATNEARLTSERALADQIRGLRTQMEAAGPEAATEAPAAADKPARGRKAVVSASPQQAELDRLLGELRALQGETPMVPLQVDGTVVAEIVSAWTGVPLGRMVKDEIRTVRNLGGLLVERVIGQDHALEAIAQRVRTATAKLEDPNKPRGVFMFVGPSGVGKTETALALADILYGGERKLITINMSEYQEAHSVSGLKGSPPGYVGYGEGGVLTEAVRRNPYSVVLLDEVEKAHPDVLEMFFQVFDKGQMDDAEGREIDFRNTLIILTSNIGSSQIMQACLNKPAEEIPTAEALGDALRPVLMKSFKPAFLGRMKVVPYFPINDDVLAQIISLKLGRIRDRVAGNHKATFLWDDSLVEAVLSRCTEVDSGARNVDHILNGTLLPEIAESVLAAMAEGNRINAIKVTAGKNGAFKYKLS
;
A
#
# COMPACT_ATOMS: atom_id res chain seq x y z
N MET A 1 -16.42 24.13 -22.84
CA MET A 1 -15.54 23.52 -21.83
C MET A 1 -16.39 23.37 -20.58
N SER A 2 -16.68 22.17 -20.14
CA SER A 2 -17.43 21.96 -18.88
C SER A 2 -16.45 22.08 -17.72
N ILE A 3 -16.64 23.08 -16.89
CA ILE A 3 -15.91 23.21 -15.63
C ILE A 3 -16.24 21.98 -14.76
N ASN A 4 -15.23 21.40 -14.11
CA ASN A 4 -15.45 20.23 -13.27
C ASN A 4 -16.37 20.59 -12.09
N LEU A 5 -17.50 19.91 -11.95
CA LEU A 5 -18.49 20.13 -10.88
C LEU A 5 -17.86 20.09 -9.48
N LYS A 6 -16.86 19.22 -9.27
CA LYS A 6 -16.13 19.13 -8.00
C LYS A 6 -15.41 20.43 -7.66
N THR A 7 -14.84 21.10 -8.65
CA THR A 7 -14.19 22.40 -8.49
C THR A 7 -15.20 23.50 -8.16
N LEU A 8 -16.38 23.51 -8.79
CA LEU A 8 -17.45 24.45 -8.47
C LEU A 8 -17.99 24.25 -7.06
N ILE A 9 -18.19 23.02 -6.63
CA ILE A 9 -18.62 22.70 -5.25
C ILE A 9 -17.59 23.19 -4.22
N SER A 10 -16.28 23.09 -4.52
CA SER A 10 -15.24 23.60 -3.61
C SER A 10 -15.23 25.15 -3.48
N LYS A 11 -15.86 25.86 -4.42
CA LYS A 11 -16.01 27.31 -4.37
C LYS A 11 -17.27 27.79 -3.64
N LEU A 12 -18.18 26.90 -3.30
CA LEU A 12 -19.33 27.24 -2.46
C LEU A 12 -18.86 27.64 -1.06
N ASP A 13 -19.56 28.59 -0.43
CA ASP A 13 -19.41 28.84 1.00
C ASP A 13 -19.97 27.68 1.82
N ASP A 14 -19.79 27.68 3.11
CA ASP A 14 -20.22 26.58 3.97
C ASP A 14 -21.74 26.45 4.01
N THR A 15 -22.48 27.58 3.91
CA THR A 15 -23.95 27.63 3.84
C THR A 15 -24.45 26.95 2.56
N CYS A 16 -23.88 27.30 1.42
CA CYS A 16 -24.27 26.72 0.12
C CYS A 16 -23.86 25.25 0.01
N ARG A 17 -22.71 24.86 0.60
CA ARG A 17 -22.27 23.47 0.62
C ARG A 17 -23.21 22.60 1.42
N LEU A 18 -23.56 23.04 2.63
CA LEU A 18 -24.53 22.35 3.50
C LEU A 18 -25.90 22.25 2.82
N ALA A 19 -26.33 23.30 2.11
CA ALA A 19 -27.58 23.28 1.34
C ALA A 19 -27.53 22.25 0.19
N ALA A 20 -26.41 22.14 -0.51
CA ALA A 20 -26.26 21.13 -1.57
C ALA A 20 -26.30 19.70 -1.04
N GLU A 21 -25.70 19.44 0.12
CA GLU A 21 -25.78 18.12 0.80
C GLU A 21 -27.19 17.81 1.26
N ARG A 22 -27.89 18.78 1.85
CA ARG A 22 -29.30 18.64 2.24
C ARG A 22 -30.22 18.43 1.05
N ALA A 23 -30.01 19.14 -0.05
CA ALA A 23 -30.76 18.95 -1.30
C ALA A 23 -30.63 17.51 -1.82
N ALA A 24 -29.43 16.92 -1.75
CA ALA A 24 -29.21 15.52 -2.11
C ALA A 24 -29.96 14.56 -1.19
N ASN A 25 -29.94 14.80 0.13
CA ASN A 25 -30.68 14.02 1.12
C ASN A 25 -32.19 14.14 0.93
N LEU A 26 -32.69 15.35 0.62
CA LEU A 26 -34.11 15.60 0.34
C LEU A 26 -34.57 14.84 -0.91
N CYS A 27 -33.78 14.87 -1.96
CA CYS A 27 -34.01 14.12 -3.20
C CYS A 27 -34.09 12.61 -2.93
N MET A 28 -33.16 12.08 -2.12
CA MET A 28 -33.18 10.66 -1.72
C MET A 28 -34.42 10.31 -0.89
N SER A 29 -34.76 11.13 0.10
CA SER A 29 -35.92 10.87 0.98
C SER A 29 -37.24 10.87 0.23
N ARG A 30 -37.34 11.65 -0.83
CA ARG A 30 -38.52 11.72 -1.72
C ARG A 30 -38.48 10.71 -2.88
N GLY A 31 -37.37 9.99 -3.03
CA GLY A 31 -37.19 8.98 -4.06
C GLY A 31 -37.06 9.56 -5.48
N ASN A 32 -36.61 10.81 -5.64
CA ASN A 32 -36.44 11.45 -6.95
C ASN A 32 -35.14 10.97 -7.63
N TYR A 33 -35.03 11.09 -8.94
CA TYR A 33 -33.91 10.59 -9.73
C TYR A 33 -32.73 11.56 -9.79
N GLU A 34 -33.02 12.87 -9.81
CA GLU A 34 -32.02 13.92 -9.96
C GLU A 34 -32.26 15.03 -8.92
N VAL A 35 -31.16 15.59 -8.43
CA VAL A 35 -31.18 16.79 -7.57
C VAL A 35 -31.28 18.00 -8.49
N ASP A 36 -32.42 18.72 -8.47
CA ASP A 36 -32.65 19.89 -9.31
C ASP A 36 -32.70 21.18 -8.49
N LEU A 37 -32.90 22.31 -9.15
CA LEU A 37 -32.91 23.66 -8.57
C LEU A 37 -33.85 23.78 -7.37
N GLU A 38 -35.04 23.20 -7.48
CA GLU A 38 -36.06 23.24 -6.43
C GLU A 38 -35.56 22.60 -5.13
N HIS A 39 -34.84 21.46 -5.21
CA HIS A 39 -34.24 20.82 -4.03
C HIS A 39 -33.20 21.72 -3.37
N LEU A 40 -32.34 22.39 -4.16
CA LEU A 40 -31.29 23.26 -3.65
C LEU A 40 -31.85 24.50 -2.98
N PHE A 41 -32.82 25.20 -3.63
CA PHE A 41 -33.41 26.39 -3.07
C PHE A 41 -34.32 26.10 -1.88
N LEU A 42 -34.99 24.94 -1.85
CA LEU A 42 -35.71 24.48 -0.69
C LEU A 42 -34.78 24.25 0.52
N ALA A 43 -33.62 23.61 0.30
CA ALA A 43 -32.62 23.41 1.34
C ALA A 43 -31.98 24.73 1.81
N LEU A 44 -31.87 25.75 0.95
CA LEU A 44 -31.43 27.09 1.34
C LEU A 44 -32.44 27.82 2.20
N LEU A 45 -33.77 27.60 2.02
CA LEU A 45 -34.82 28.18 2.87
C LEU A 45 -34.77 27.67 4.31
N GLU A 46 -34.26 26.48 4.56
CA GLU A 46 -34.04 25.94 5.90
C GLU A 46 -32.98 26.69 6.69
N GLN A 47 -32.23 27.60 6.06
CA GLN A 47 -31.14 28.37 6.70
C GLN A 47 -31.56 29.83 6.92
N PRO A 48 -32.08 30.20 8.09
CA PRO A 48 -32.77 31.50 8.33
C PRO A 48 -31.88 32.73 8.17
N GLN A 49 -30.56 32.59 8.25
CA GLN A 49 -29.58 33.65 8.16
C GLN A 49 -28.77 33.63 6.86
N SER A 50 -29.22 32.89 5.85
CA SER A 50 -28.63 32.88 4.50
C SER A 50 -28.97 34.16 3.75
N ASP A 51 -28.09 34.55 2.80
CA ASP A 51 -28.35 35.67 1.93
C ASP A 51 -29.69 35.55 1.22
N PHE A 52 -30.00 34.34 0.72
CA PHE A 52 -31.23 34.05 0.01
C PHE A 52 -32.47 34.36 0.84
N VAL A 53 -32.54 33.89 2.11
CA VAL A 53 -33.69 34.15 2.99
C VAL A 53 -33.81 35.64 3.35
N LEU A 54 -32.68 36.33 3.60
CA LEU A 54 -32.70 37.75 3.89
C LEU A 54 -33.17 38.59 2.68
N ILE A 55 -32.68 38.29 1.48
CA ILE A 55 -33.11 38.91 0.23
C ILE A 55 -34.59 38.65 -0.01
N ALA A 56 -35.11 37.43 0.23
CA ALA A 56 -36.52 37.10 0.08
C ALA A 56 -37.39 37.96 1.01
N ARG A 57 -37.05 38.02 2.30
CA ARG A 57 -37.79 38.85 3.29
C ARG A 57 -37.79 40.34 2.92
N ARG A 58 -36.63 40.89 2.51
CA ARG A 58 -36.49 42.30 2.10
C ARG A 58 -37.20 42.61 0.79
N SER A 59 -37.41 41.60 -0.05
CA SER A 59 -38.22 41.72 -1.27
C SER A 59 -39.72 41.50 -1.04
N GLY A 60 -40.17 41.36 0.23
CA GLY A 60 -41.55 41.16 0.59
C GLY A 60 -42.13 39.79 0.24
N ILE A 61 -41.23 38.78 0.20
CA ILE A 61 -41.59 37.38 -0.05
C ILE A 61 -41.49 36.63 1.28
N ALA A 62 -42.58 36.00 1.68
CA ALA A 62 -42.60 35.14 2.86
C ALA A 62 -41.89 33.84 2.52
N PRO A 63 -40.80 33.43 3.24
CA PRO A 63 -40.10 32.19 3.00
C PRO A 63 -40.98 30.96 2.99
N GLU A 64 -41.97 30.91 3.87
CA GLU A 64 -42.93 29.80 4.02
C GLU A 64 -43.86 29.65 2.80
N ALA A 65 -44.11 30.73 2.04
CA ALA A 65 -44.90 30.68 0.80
C ALA A 65 -44.03 30.08 -0.33
N LEU A 66 -42.77 30.50 -0.39
CA LEU A 66 -41.82 29.98 -1.37
C LEU A 66 -41.50 28.49 -1.13
N GLU A 67 -41.39 28.10 0.14
CA GLU A 67 -41.18 26.72 0.58
C GLU A 67 -42.31 25.79 0.12
N ARG A 68 -43.58 26.24 0.28
CA ARG A 68 -44.76 25.50 -0.21
C ARG A 68 -44.70 25.31 -1.74
N ASP A 69 -44.49 26.39 -2.47
CA ASP A 69 -44.48 26.34 -3.93
C ASP A 69 -43.41 25.36 -4.44
N LEU A 70 -42.17 25.43 -3.89
CA LEU A 70 -41.06 24.54 -4.26
C LEU A 70 -41.33 23.09 -3.84
N SER A 71 -41.92 22.86 -2.65
CA SER A 71 -42.31 21.52 -2.18
C SER A 71 -43.42 20.90 -3.07
N ASP A 72 -44.39 21.71 -3.52
CA ASP A 72 -45.43 21.26 -4.40
C ASP A 72 -44.88 20.87 -5.78
N GLU A 73 -43.94 21.67 -6.33
CA GLU A 73 -43.27 21.34 -7.61
C GLU A 73 -42.44 20.07 -7.51
N ILE A 74 -41.65 19.90 -6.42
CA ILE A 74 -40.89 18.65 -6.20
C ILE A 74 -41.81 17.43 -6.11
N SER A 75 -43.02 17.58 -5.58
CA SER A 75 -44.00 16.47 -5.50
C SER A 75 -44.43 15.96 -6.89
N GLN A 76 -44.28 16.76 -7.92
CA GLN A 76 -44.60 16.38 -9.32
C GLN A 76 -43.42 15.67 -10.01
N PHE A 77 -42.24 15.63 -9.41
CA PHE A 77 -41.10 14.95 -10.01
C PHE A 77 -41.25 13.44 -9.97
N LYS A 78 -40.64 12.74 -10.93
CA LYS A 78 -40.68 11.28 -11.00
C LYS A 78 -40.06 10.69 -9.73
N THR A 79 -40.76 9.76 -9.12
CA THR A 79 -40.35 9.04 -7.91
C THR A 79 -40.05 7.57 -8.21
N GLY A 80 -39.38 6.87 -7.28
CA GLY A 80 -39.04 5.44 -7.39
C GLY A 80 -37.55 5.14 -7.56
N ASN A 81 -36.68 6.12 -7.37
CA ASN A 81 -35.26 5.90 -7.41
C ASN A 81 -34.75 5.25 -6.10
N SER A 82 -34.11 4.09 -6.22
CA SER A 82 -33.43 3.40 -5.10
C SER A 82 -31.90 3.56 -5.13
N ARG A 83 -31.37 4.35 -6.07
CA ARG A 83 -29.93 4.60 -6.22
C ARG A 83 -29.60 6.02 -5.75
N THR A 84 -28.30 6.28 -5.53
CA THR A 84 -27.82 7.63 -5.24
C THR A 84 -28.23 8.59 -6.36
N PRO A 85 -28.93 9.71 -6.05
CA PRO A 85 -29.36 10.66 -7.07
C PRO A 85 -28.16 11.40 -7.67
N VAL A 86 -28.30 11.83 -8.93
CA VAL A 86 -27.31 12.61 -9.66
C VAL A 86 -27.78 14.07 -9.70
N PHE A 87 -26.86 15.02 -9.77
CA PHE A 87 -27.22 16.42 -10.01
C PHE A 87 -27.76 16.58 -11.43
N SER A 88 -28.87 17.32 -11.57
CA SER A 88 -29.41 17.70 -12.88
C SER A 88 -28.41 18.56 -13.66
N GLN A 89 -28.57 18.67 -14.96
CA GLN A 89 -27.73 19.53 -15.79
C GLN A 89 -27.83 21.03 -15.45
N HIS A 90 -28.84 21.43 -14.69
CA HIS A 90 -29.09 22.81 -14.31
C HIS A 90 -28.20 23.27 -13.12
N ILE A 91 -27.88 22.36 -12.20
CA ILE A 91 -27.06 22.67 -11.01
C ILE A 91 -25.62 23.08 -11.37
N PRO A 92 -24.88 22.35 -12.24
CA PRO A 92 -23.56 22.81 -12.70
C PRO A 92 -23.61 24.17 -13.40
N LYS A 93 -24.63 24.43 -14.24
CA LYS A 93 -24.82 25.72 -14.90
C LYS A 93 -25.06 26.85 -13.88
N LEU A 94 -25.91 26.60 -12.88
CA LEU A 94 -26.16 27.57 -11.83
C LEU A 94 -24.85 27.92 -11.06
N PHE A 95 -24.07 26.92 -10.68
CA PHE A 95 -22.83 27.16 -9.96
C PHE A 95 -21.78 27.88 -10.82
N GLU A 96 -21.71 27.57 -12.13
CA GLU A 96 -20.81 28.24 -13.07
C GLU A 96 -21.15 29.72 -13.19
N HIS A 97 -22.42 30.06 -13.43
CA HIS A 97 -22.86 31.45 -13.50
C HIS A 97 -22.74 32.19 -12.17
N ALA A 98 -23.03 31.52 -11.05
CA ALA A 98 -22.86 32.10 -9.72
C ALA A 98 -21.39 32.40 -9.42
N TRP A 99 -20.46 31.55 -9.86
CA TRP A 99 -19.02 31.77 -9.73
C TRP A 99 -18.56 32.98 -10.57
N LEU A 100 -19.06 33.13 -11.80
CA LEU A 100 -18.75 34.29 -12.63
C LEU A 100 -19.19 35.60 -11.93
N ILE A 101 -20.40 35.64 -11.38
CA ILE A 101 -20.91 36.79 -10.64
C ILE A 101 -20.09 37.03 -9.36
N ALA A 102 -19.81 35.98 -8.60
CA ALA A 102 -19.04 36.11 -7.35
C ALA A 102 -17.62 36.61 -7.60
N SER A 103 -16.95 36.11 -8.64
CA SER A 103 -15.56 36.43 -8.95
C SER A 103 -15.36 37.76 -9.68
N LEU A 104 -16.30 38.14 -10.59
CA LEU A 104 -16.17 39.30 -11.45
C LEU A 104 -16.91 40.55 -10.91
N ASP A 105 -18.14 40.34 -10.43
CA ASP A 105 -18.97 41.48 -9.98
C ASP A 105 -18.83 41.75 -8.49
N SER A 106 -18.62 40.72 -7.67
CA SER A 106 -18.56 40.88 -6.21
C SER A 106 -17.14 40.73 -5.64
N GLU A 107 -16.15 40.37 -6.46
CA GLU A 107 -14.73 40.18 -6.09
C GLU A 107 -14.55 39.21 -4.87
N THR A 108 -15.40 38.21 -4.76
CA THR A 108 -15.38 37.27 -3.64
C THR A 108 -14.76 35.90 -4.06
N SER A 109 -14.04 35.28 -3.15
CA SER A 109 -13.39 33.97 -3.38
C SER A 109 -14.34 32.80 -3.22
N ARG A 110 -15.58 33.01 -2.76
CA ARG A 110 -16.59 31.98 -2.50
C ARG A 110 -17.94 32.35 -3.06
N ILE A 111 -18.72 31.35 -3.46
CA ILE A 111 -20.09 31.51 -3.94
C ILE A 111 -21.02 31.51 -2.72
N ARG A 112 -21.77 32.61 -2.52
CA ARG A 112 -22.79 32.78 -1.48
C ARG A 112 -24.17 32.46 -2.04
N SER A 113 -25.16 32.20 -1.18
CA SER A 113 -26.52 31.92 -1.60
C SER A 113 -27.19 33.08 -2.36
N GLY A 114 -26.77 34.33 -2.08
CA GLY A 114 -27.16 35.52 -2.85
C GLY A 114 -26.63 35.48 -4.27
N HIS A 115 -25.42 34.98 -4.53
CA HIS A 115 -24.89 34.82 -5.88
C HIS A 115 -25.63 33.71 -6.64
N LEU A 116 -26.04 32.63 -5.96
CA LEU A 116 -26.89 31.59 -6.55
C LEU A 116 -28.23 32.14 -7.01
N LEU A 117 -28.89 32.98 -6.18
CA LEU A 117 -30.13 33.66 -6.55
C LEU A 117 -29.92 34.58 -7.75
N LEU A 118 -28.86 35.39 -7.74
CA LEU A 118 -28.58 36.33 -8.83
C LEU A 118 -28.29 35.57 -10.14
N ALA A 119 -27.54 34.46 -10.10
CA ALA A 119 -27.31 33.60 -11.25
C ALA A 119 -28.61 32.96 -11.75
N LEU A 120 -29.46 32.47 -10.86
CA LEU A 120 -30.76 31.91 -11.20
C LEU A 120 -31.63 32.92 -11.95
N MET A 121 -31.59 34.17 -11.57
CA MET A 121 -32.46 35.25 -12.12
C MET A 121 -31.89 35.86 -13.40
N THR A 122 -30.55 35.83 -13.60
CA THR A 122 -29.89 36.46 -14.75
C THR A 122 -29.78 35.54 -15.96
N GLU A 123 -29.66 34.21 -15.74
CA GLU A 123 -29.55 33.28 -16.85
C GLU A 123 -30.95 32.92 -17.40
N PRO A 124 -31.21 33.14 -18.71
CA PRO A 124 -32.55 32.97 -19.30
C PRO A 124 -33.14 31.57 -19.14
N GLU A 125 -32.34 30.52 -19.27
CA GLU A 125 -32.82 29.14 -19.11
C GLU A 125 -33.17 28.84 -17.63
N LEU A 126 -32.36 29.24 -16.70
CA LEU A 126 -32.54 29.00 -15.25
C LEU A 126 -33.70 29.84 -14.70
N SER A 127 -33.87 31.09 -15.16
CA SER A 127 -34.96 31.95 -14.74
C SER A 127 -36.34 31.43 -15.18
N GLN A 128 -36.46 30.85 -16.38
CA GLN A 128 -37.70 30.18 -16.80
C GLN A 128 -38.05 29.01 -15.90
N LEU A 129 -37.08 28.20 -15.49
CA LEU A 129 -37.30 27.08 -14.55
C LEU A 129 -37.71 27.61 -13.18
N ALA A 130 -37.03 28.65 -12.67
CA ALA A 130 -37.40 29.28 -11.38
C ALA A 130 -38.86 29.78 -11.42
N TYR A 131 -39.28 30.45 -12.49
CA TYR A 131 -40.68 30.95 -12.64
C TYR A 131 -41.71 29.84 -12.76
N ARG A 132 -41.33 28.68 -13.25
CA ARG A 132 -42.16 27.49 -13.27
C ARG A 132 -42.29 26.93 -11.82
N GLY A 133 -41.20 26.83 -11.08
CA GLY A 133 -41.18 26.33 -9.69
C GLY A 133 -41.96 27.22 -8.73
N SER A 134 -41.90 28.55 -8.87
CA SER A 134 -42.74 29.49 -8.11
C SER A 134 -42.84 30.85 -8.83
N LYS A 135 -44.07 31.35 -8.93
CA LYS A 135 -44.35 32.69 -9.44
C LYS A 135 -43.79 33.84 -8.52
N LEU A 136 -43.41 33.49 -7.30
CA LEU A 136 -42.86 34.47 -6.39
C LEU A 136 -41.46 34.93 -6.81
N PHE A 137 -40.73 34.15 -7.59
CA PHE A 137 -39.42 34.55 -8.14
C PHE A 137 -39.49 35.83 -9.00
N VAL A 138 -40.62 36.14 -9.64
CA VAL A 138 -40.85 37.34 -10.41
C VAL A 138 -40.73 38.64 -9.56
N ARG A 139 -40.91 38.55 -8.26
CA ARG A 139 -40.78 39.67 -7.33
C ARG A 139 -39.35 40.11 -7.04
N PHE A 140 -38.37 39.25 -7.32
CA PHE A 140 -36.96 39.60 -7.17
C PHE A 140 -36.56 40.55 -8.32
N LYS A 141 -36.22 41.78 -8.00
CA LYS A 141 -35.77 42.81 -8.97
C LYS A 141 -34.27 42.59 -9.24
N VAL A 142 -33.92 42.10 -10.41
CA VAL A 142 -32.53 41.77 -10.80
C VAL A 142 -31.61 43.00 -10.68
N ASP A 143 -32.10 44.20 -11.12
CA ASP A 143 -31.32 45.44 -11.04
C ASP A 143 -30.99 45.84 -9.59
N ALA A 144 -31.96 45.69 -8.68
CA ALA A 144 -31.73 45.94 -7.26
C ALA A 144 -30.76 44.92 -6.64
N LEU A 145 -30.84 43.63 -7.05
CA LEU A 145 -29.89 42.59 -6.62
C LEU A 145 -28.46 42.83 -7.08
N LYS A 146 -28.27 43.44 -8.27
CA LYS A 146 -26.95 43.80 -8.79
C LYS A 146 -26.34 45.03 -8.10
N HIS A 147 -27.16 46.09 -7.93
CA HIS A 147 -26.62 47.37 -7.43
C HIS A 147 -26.59 47.48 -5.92
N ASP A 148 -27.52 46.86 -5.20
CA ASP A 148 -27.66 46.98 -3.74
C ASP A 148 -27.32 45.67 -3.01
N PHE A 149 -26.56 44.79 -3.61
CA PHE A 149 -26.24 43.44 -3.09
C PHE A 149 -25.72 43.47 -1.63
N ALA A 150 -24.75 44.35 -1.35
CA ALA A 150 -24.18 44.50 -0.02
C ALA A 150 -25.22 44.91 1.04
N LYS A 151 -26.13 45.83 0.70
CA LYS A 151 -27.24 46.25 1.59
C LYS A 151 -28.28 45.14 1.79
N LEU A 152 -28.59 44.41 0.72
CA LEU A 152 -29.58 43.32 0.75
C LEU A 152 -29.10 42.10 1.52
N THR A 153 -27.80 41.92 1.66
CA THR A 153 -27.19 40.80 2.42
C THR A 153 -26.58 41.24 3.76
N GLU A 154 -26.78 42.49 4.18
CA GLU A 154 -26.28 42.98 5.47
C GLU A 154 -26.91 42.21 6.65
N GLY A 155 -26.06 41.70 7.54
CA GLY A 155 -26.49 40.85 8.68
C GLY A 155 -26.61 39.37 8.38
N SER A 156 -26.21 38.94 7.19
CA SER A 156 -26.10 37.52 6.83
C SER A 156 -24.88 36.87 7.49
N GLN A 157 -25.01 35.57 7.86
CA GLN A 157 -23.88 34.75 8.28
C GLN A 157 -22.82 34.62 7.20
N GLU A 158 -23.20 34.57 5.94
CA GLU A 158 -22.33 34.46 4.78
C GLU A 158 -21.46 35.71 4.59
N ALA A 159 -21.94 36.91 4.98
CA ALA A 159 -21.19 38.16 4.94
C ALA A 159 -20.05 38.21 5.98
N GLY A 160 -20.26 37.63 7.16
CA GLY A 160 -19.25 37.52 8.22
C GLY A 160 -18.13 36.53 7.92
N GLN A 161 -18.44 35.47 7.19
CA GLN A 161 -17.44 34.46 6.75
C GLN A 161 -16.54 35.00 5.64
N THR A 162 -17.05 35.84 4.76
CA THR A 162 -16.26 36.48 3.68
C THR A 162 -15.21 37.43 4.25
N LEU A 163 -15.51 38.14 5.34
CA LEU A 163 -14.56 38.99 6.04
C LEU A 163 -13.52 38.20 6.86
N ARG A 164 -13.90 37.08 7.44
CA ARG A 164 -12.96 36.21 8.15
C ARG A 164 -12.02 35.41 7.21
N ASN A 165 -12.47 35.09 6.00
CA ASN A 165 -11.68 34.37 5.00
C ASN A 165 -10.86 35.26 4.06
N ALA A 166 -11.03 36.58 4.10
CA ALA A 166 -10.13 37.49 3.43
C ALA A 166 -8.76 37.55 4.12
N ASP A 167 -8.71 37.25 5.43
CA ASP A 167 -7.46 37.12 6.20
C ASP A 167 -6.88 35.71 6.27
N ALA A 168 -7.58 34.71 5.73
CA ALA A 168 -7.17 33.30 5.72
C ALA A 168 -7.02 32.80 4.27
N GLY A 169 -6.14 33.41 3.51
CA GLY A 169 -5.69 32.92 2.22
C GLY A 169 -4.58 31.88 2.41
N ALA A 170 -4.86 30.64 2.04
CA ALA A 170 -3.97 29.48 1.91
C ALA A 170 -3.81 28.58 3.13
N GLY A 171 -4.44 27.44 3.06
CA GLY A 171 -4.23 26.31 3.94
C GLY A 171 -5.26 25.24 3.66
N GLU A 172 -4.96 24.32 2.77
CA GLU A 172 -5.80 23.13 2.52
C GLU A 172 -5.84 22.23 3.73
N GLY A 173 -7.06 21.78 3.99
CA GLY A 173 -7.50 20.50 4.48
C GLY A 173 -6.67 19.75 5.49
N ASP A 174 -7.10 19.81 6.73
CA ASP A 174 -7.14 18.60 7.55
C ASP A 174 -8.32 18.66 8.51
N LEU A 175 -9.00 17.53 8.63
CA LEU A 175 -10.08 17.29 9.58
C LEU A 175 -9.48 16.98 10.94
N GLY A 176 -9.82 17.78 11.93
CA GLY A 176 -9.69 17.35 13.33
C GLY A 176 -9.19 18.37 14.31
N GLY A 177 -10.14 18.94 15.06
CA GLY A 177 -10.04 19.09 16.52
C GLY A 177 -9.14 20.16 17.13
N ASP A 178 -9.84 21.19 17.60
CA ASP A 178 -9.66 21.93 18.87
C ASP A 178 -8.32 22.49 19.37
N THR A 179 -8.52 23.71 19.71
CA THR A 179 -8.06 24.55 20.83
C THR A 179 -7.07 25.64 20.54
N ALA A 180 -7.56 26.78 20.99
CA ALA A 180 -7.06 28.12 20.98
C ALA A 180 -5.66 28.31 21.57
N ALA A 181 -4.91 29.26 20.99
CA ALA A 181 -4.27 30.32 21.77
C ALA A 181 -3.87 31.48 20.82
N ALA A 182 -4.33 32.65 21.19
CA ALA A 182 -3.95 33.90 20.59
C ALA A 182 -2.49 34.28 20.91
N VAL A 183 -1.79 34.92 19.99
CA VAL A 183 -0.93 36.09 20.29
C VAL A 183 -0.51 36.83 18.98
N ASP A 184 -0.91 38.03 18.89
CA ASP A 184 -0.22 39.27 18.52
C ASP A 184 0.34 39.49 17.09
N GLY A 185 -0.05 40.62 16.58
CA GLY A 185 0.08 41.06 15.22
C GLY A 185 1.48 41.50 14.77
N GLN A 186 1.71 41.30 13.49
CA GLN A 186 2.66 42.12 12.77
C GLN A 186 2.15 42.45 11.33
N LYS A 187 2.21 43.69 10.98
CA LYS A 187 1.73 44.31 9.74
C LYS A 187 2.38 43.66 8.50
N GLY A 188 1.57 43.05 7.65
CA GLY A 188 1.98 42.59 6.33
C GLY A 188 2.26 43.75 5.37
N GLY A 189 3.54 43.94 5.05
CA GLY A 189 3.93 44.71 3.85
C GLY A 189 3.62 43.89 2.61
N LEU A 190 3.19 44.53 1.54
CA LEU A 190 3.04 43.93 0.21
C LEU A 190 4.32 43.13 -0.12
N SER A 191 4.17 41.79 -0.29
CA SER A 191 5.27 40.93 -0.68
C SER A 191 5.89 41.42 -1.98
N LYS A 192 7.23 41.53 -1.98
CA LYS A 192 7.99 41.88 -3.18
C LYS A 192 8.09 40.76 -4.20
N THR A 193 7.63 39.55 -3.83
CA THR A 193 7.75 38.32 -4.60
C THR A 193 6.45 37.48 -4.59
N PRO A 194 5.33 38.03 -5.13
CA PRO A 194 4.03 37.35 -5.03
C PRO A 194 3.94 36.02 -5.76
N ALA A 195 4.67 35.80 -6.87
CA ALA A 195 4.66 34.54 -7.60
C ALA A 195 5.49 33.45 -6.88
N LEU A 196 6.60 33.83 -6.24
CA LEU A 196 7.37 32.89 -5.41
C LEU A 196 6.55 32.43 -4.21
N ASP A 197 5.88 33.34 -3.50
CA ASP A 197 5.08 32.99 -2.34
C ASP A 197 3.87 32.12 -2.69
N GLN A 198 3.32 32.30 -3.89
CA GLN A 198 2.14 31.55 -4.35
C GLN A 198 2.47 30.16 -4.90
N PHE A 199 3.61 30.00 -5.59
CA PHE A 199 3.92 28.79 -6.34
C PHE A 199 5.15 28.04 -5.82
N THR A 200 5.79 28.52 -4.74
CA THR A 200 6.95 27.84 -4.15
C THR A 200 6.88 27.79 -2.63
N THR A 201 7.56 26.80 -2.06
CA THR A 201 7.75 26.68 -0.61
C THR A 201 9.22 26.89 -0.26
N ASN A 202 9.55 27.82 0.64
CA ASN A 202 10.91 28.06 1.09
C ASN A 202 11.38 26.98 2.08
N LEU A 203 12.18 26.03 1.61
CA LEU A 203 12.75 24.95 2.45
C LEU A 203 13.76 25.48 3.47
N THR A 204 14.54 26.50 3.10
CA THR A 204 15.56 27.06 4.02
C THR A 204 14.92 27.75 5.22
N GLU A 205 13.79 28.40 5.02
CA GLU A 205 13.00 29.00 6.10
C GLU A 205 12.40 27.93 7.00
N ARG A 206 11.77 26.91 6.44
CA ARG A 206 11.27 25.73 7.19
C ARG A 206 12.37 25.03 7.97
N ALA A 207 13.59 24.99 7.43
CA ALA A 207 14.74 24.43 8.15
C ALA A 207 15.13 25.30 9.36
N ARG A 208 15.10 26.64 9.23
CA ARG A 208 15.38 27.56 10.35
C ARG A 208 14.33 27.48 11.45
N GLU A 209 13.08 27.21 11.08
CA GLU A 209 11.96 27.02 12.00
C GLU A 209 11.95 25.61 12.67
N GLY A 210 12.86 24.74 12.27
CA GLY A 210 12.93 23.36 12.79
C GLY A 210 11.80 22.44 12.28
N ARG A 211 11.16 22.79 11.16
CA ARG A 211 10.03 22.06 10.56
C ARG A 211 10.47 21.05 9.49
N ILE A 212 11.78 20.78 9.39
CA ILE A 212 12.34 19.75 8.50
C ILE A 212 12.86 18.61 9.35
N ASP A 213 12.47 17.39 8.98
CA ASP A 213 12.90 16.17 9.63
C ASP A 213 14.42 15.97 9.55
N PRO A 214 15.05 15.34 10.55
CA PRO A 214 16.47 15.06 10.51
C PRO A 214 16.82 14.09 9.38
N VAL A 215 17.68 14.53 8.46
CA VAL A 215 18.17 13.72 7.36
C VAL A 215 19.44 13.00 7.76
N ILE A 216 19.38 11.68 7.79
CA ILE A 216 20.50 10.81 8.17
C ILE A 216 20.91 9.95 6.98
N GLY A 217 22.23 9.74 6.79
CA GLY A 217 22.76 8.78 5.83
C GLY A 217 22.70 9.19 4.35
N ARG A 218 22.48 10.48 4.07
CA ARG A 218 22.52 11.06 2.71
C ARG A 218 23.66 12.07 2.55
N ASP A 219 24.62 12.04 3.43
CA ASP A 219 25.76 12.97 3.44
C ASP A 219 26.60 12.94 2.17
N GLY A 220 26.73 11.76 1.57
CA GLY A 220 27.46 11.57 0.31
C GLY A 220 26.79 12.30 -0.84
N GLU A 221 25.50 12.09 -1.01
CA GLU A 221 24.69 12.70 -2.06
C GLU A 221 24.57 14.22 -1.85
N ILE A 222 24.39 14.68 -0.59
CA ILE A 222 24.36 16.11 -0.28
C ILE A 222 25.69 16.79 -0.64
N ARG A 223 26.85 16.17 -0.32
CA ARG A 223 28.17 16.69 -0.74
C ARG A 223 28.30 16.76 -2.25
N GLN A 224 27.88 15.72 -2.98
CA GLN A 224 27.90 15.73 -4.44
C GLN A 224 27.02 16.85 -5.03
N VAL A 225 25.84 17.08 -4.44
CA VAL A 225 24.96 18.22 -4.83
C VAL A 225 25.67 19.56 -4.60
N ILE A 226 26.31 19.74 -3.44
CA ILE A 226 27.10 20.95 -3.12
C ILE A 226 28.24 21.11 -4.15
N ASP A 227 29.02 20.08 -4.42
CA ASP A 227 30.13 20.11 -5.39
C ASP A 227 29.65 20.51 -6.79
N ILE A 228 28.50 20.00 -7.22
CA ILE A 228 27.91 20.34 -8.51
C ILE A 228 27.47 21.81 -8.54
N LEU A 229 26.77 22.28 -7.50
CA LEU A 229 26.32 23.68 -7.39
C LEU A 229 27.49 24.69 -7.39
N MET A 230 28.68 24.27 -6.97
CA MET A 230 29.90 25.09 -6.98
C MET A 230 30.58 25.23 -8.37
N ARG A 231 30.19 24.40 -9.34
CA ARG A 231 30.82 24.38 -10.67
C ARG A 231 30.42 25.61 -11.49
N ARG A 232 31.30 25.99 -12.41
CA ARG A 232 31.03 27.07 -13.38
C ARG A 232 30.11 26.64 -14.53
N ARG A 233 30.10 25.35 -14.87
CA ARG A 233 29.26 24.74 -15.91
C ARG A 233 28.71 23.44 -15.40
N GLN A 234 27.56 23.00 -15.92
CA GLN A 234 26.83 21.84 -15.43
C GLN A 234 26.64 21.89 -13.90
N ASN A 235 26.17 23.04 -13.45
CA ASN A 235 26.01 23.37 -12.03
C ASN A 235 24.59 23.11 -11.53
N ASN A 236 23.76 22.39 -12.26
CA ASN A 236 22.45 21.97 -11.83
C ASN A 236 22.48 20.46 -11.58
N PRO A 237 22.35 20.01 -10.33
CA PRO A 237 22.23 18.58 -10.04
C PRO A 237 20.84 18.05 -10.42
N ILE A 238 20.80 16.82 -10.93
CA ILE A 238 19.56 16.06 -11.08
C ILE A 238 19.66 14.77 -10.27
N LEU A 239 18.82 14.64 -9.28
CA LEU A 239 18.71 13.47 -8.41
C LEU A 239 17.94 12.39 -9.15
N THR A 240 18.59 11.25 -9.38
CA THR A 240 17.96 10.12 -10.06
C THR A 240 17.92 8.91 -9.15
N GLY A 241 16.76 8.28 -9.04
CA GLY A 241 16.56 7.10 -8.22
C GLY A 241 15.10 6.68 -8.23
N GLU A 242 14.82 5.47 -7.76
CA GLU A 242 13.45 4.96 -7.68
C GLU A 242 12.57 5.81 -6.74
N ALA A 243 11.24 5.65 -6.86
CA ALA A 243 10.32 6.31 -5.95
C ALA A 243 10.52 5.78 -4.52
N GLY A 244 10.51 6.68 -3.52
CA GLY A 244 10.64 6.30 -2.11
C GLY A 244 12.07 6.11 -1.59
N VAL A 245 13.12 6.32 -2.41
CA VAL A 245 14.52 6.23 -1.93
C VAL A 245 14.99 7.47 -1.16
N GLY A 246 14.17 8.53 -1.07
CA GLY A 246 14.51 9.74 -0.31
C GLY A 246 15.24 10.82 -1.12
N LYS A 247 14.91 11.02 -2.39
CA LYS A 247 15.46 12.12 -3.22
C LYS A 247 15.16 13.48 -2.62
N THR A 248 13.94 13.72 -2.19
CA THR A 248 13.50 14.97 -1.55
C THR A 248 14.25 15.21 -0.24
N ALA A 249 14.49 14.15 0.56
CA ALA A 249 15.28 14.24 1.79
C ALA A 249 16.72 14.75 1.56
N VAL A 250 17.35 14.44 0.41
CA VAL A 250 18.69 14.98 0.08
C VAL A 250 18.62 16.51 -0.04
N VAL A 251 17.55 17.05 -0.63
CA VAL A 251 17.35 18.49 -0.80
C VAL A 251 17.00 19.16 0.52
N GLU A 252 16.18 18.52 1.34
CA GLU A 252 15.86 18.96 2.71
C GLU A 252 17.09 18.97 3.60
N GLY A 253 17.96 17.95 3.47
CA GLY A 253 19.25 17.91 4.16
C GLY A 253 20.19 19.04 3.74
N LEU A 254 20.19 19.41 2.44
CA LEU A 254 20.91 20.58 1.96
C LEU A 254 20.36 21.88 2.54
N ALA A 255 19.02 22.05 2.57
CA ALA A 255 18.37 23.20 3.15
C ALA A 255 18.74 23.37 4.64
N ARG A 256 18.78 22.27 5.37
CA ARG A 256 19.19 22.23 6.78
C ARG A 256 20.65 22.66 6.95
N ARG A 257 21.59 22.13 6.16
CA ARG A 257 23.01 22.55 6.21
C ARG A 257 23.20 24.02 5.86
N ILE A 258 22.41 24.57 4.92
CA ILE A 258 22.42 26.01 4.61
C ILE A 258 21.94 26.81 5.83
N ALA A 259 20.87 26.37 6.50
CA ALA A 259 20.32 27.02 7.69
C ALA A 259 21.30 26.97 8.87
N GLU A 260 21.98 25.85 9.05
CA GLU A 260 23.04 25.61 10.09
C GLU A 260 24.39 26.26 9.73
N LYS A 261 24.52 26.82 8.52
CA LYS A 261 25.77 27.42 7.98
C LYS A 261 26.90 26.39 7.77
N ASP A 262 26.56 25.13 7.60
CA ASP A 262 27.51 24.02 7.31
C ASP A 262 27.65 23.82 5.79
N VAL A 263 27.93 24.89 5.06
CA VAL A 263 28.10 24.93 3.59
C VAL A 263 29.21 25.91 3.22
N PRO A 264 29.83 25.77 2.04
CA PRO A 264 30.81 26.74 1.53
C PRO A 264 30.22 28.15 1.42
N ASP A 265 31.09 29.18 1.55
CA ASP A 265 30.72 30.61 1.56
C ASP A 265 29.81 31.02 0.40
N VAL A 266 29.96 30.43 -0.77
CA VAL A 266 29.13 30.72 -1.97
C VAL A 266 27.66 30.31 -1.80
N LEU A 267 27.37 29.38 -0.89
CA LEU A 267 26.01 28.93 -0.56
C LEU A 267 25.48 29.55 0.73
N LEU A 268 26.27 30.33 1.45
CA LEU A 268 25.81 31.07 2.59
C LEU A 268 24.79 32.15 2.14
N GLY A 269 23.63 32.15 2.77
CA GLY A 269 22.56 33.09 2.44
C GLY A 269 21.76 32.78 1.17
N VAL A 270 21.98 31.60 0.56
CA VAL A 270 21.13 31.06 -0.50
C VAL A 270 19.80 30.60 0.08
N GLU A 271 18.70 30.85 -0.60
CA GLU A 271 17.38 30.32 -0.30
C GLU A 271 17.04 29.18 -1.25
N LEU A 272 16.55 28.07 -0.69
CA LEU A 272 16.13 26.90 -1.44
C LEU A 272 14.61 26.83 -1.45
N HIS A 273 14.03 26.94 -2.63
CA HIS A 273 12.58 26.94 -2.83
C HIS A 273 12.15 25.69 -3.61
N THR A 274 11.15 24.97 -3.13
CA THR A 274 10.49 23.89 -3.88
C THR A 274 9.42 24.49 -4.79
N LEU A 275 9.51 24.23 -6.08
CA LEU A 275 8.52 24.62 -7.07
C LEU A 275 7.35 23.63 -7.09
N ASP A 276 6.14 24.12 -6.82
CA ASP A 276 4.94 23.30 -6.89
C ASP A 276 4.35 23.31 -8.29
N MET A 277 4.57 22.22 -9.02
CA MET A 277 4.05 22.02 -10.38
C MET A 277 2.52 21.89 -10.38
N GLY A 278 1.93 21.33 -9.32
CA GLY A 278 0.48 21.20 -9.18
C GLY A 278 -0.22 22.55 -9.08
N LEU A 279 0.30 23.46 -8.24
CA LEU A 279 -0.22 24.81 -8.11
C LEU A 279 -0.04 25.66 -9.39
N LEU A 280 1.07 25.47 -10.11
CA LEU A 280 1.30 26.12 -11.40
C LEU A 280 0.28 25.68 -12.46
N GLN A 281 -0.12 24.42 -12.46
CA GLN A 281 -1.06 23.83 -13.42
C GLN A 281 -2.53 24.01 -12.99
N ALA A 282 -2.79 24.09 -11.69
CA ALA A 282 -4.15 24.23 -11.16
C ALA A 282 -4.84 25.50 -11.69
N GLY A 283 -5.97 25.31 -12.37
CA GLY A 283 -6.74 26.44 -12.92
C GLY A 283 -6.16 27.08 -14.18
N ALA A 284 -5.01 26.63 -14.70
CA ALA A 284 -4.44 27.14 -15.95
C ALA A 284 -5.19 26.55 -17.17
N SER A 285 -6.49 26.90 -17.30
CA SER A 285 -7.35 26.43 -18.40
C SER A 285 -7.16 27.23 -19.70
N VAL A 286 -6.55 28.39 -19.63
CA VAL A 286 -6.25 29.24 -20.79
C VAL A 286 -4.83 28.96 -21.26
N LYS A 287 -4.67 28.73 -22.57
CA LYS A 287 -3.37 28.53 -23.22
C LYS A 287 -2.42 29.69 -22.90
N GLY A 288 -1.30 29.40 -22.29
CA GLY A 288 -0.28 30.39 -21.92
C GLY A 288 -0.32 30.87 -20.46
N GLU A 289 -1.33 30.53 -19.67
CA GLU A 289 -1.40 30.97 -18.26
C GLU A 289 -0.34 30.26 -17.40
N PHE A 290 -0.20 28.95 -17.56
CA PHE A 290 0.89 28.18 -16.95
C PHE A 290 2.27 28.72 -17.31
N GLU A 291 2.47 29.04 -18.59
CA GLU A 291 3.73 29.61 -19.09
C GLU A 291 4.00 30.99 -18.44
N ASN A 292 2.98 31.83 -18.32
CA ASN A 292 3.09 33.15 -17.67
C ASN A 292 3.41 33.02 -16.18
N ARG A 293 2.76 32.11 -15.46
CA ARG A 293 3.04 31.87 -14.03
C ARG A 293 4.49 31.42 -13.82
N LEU A 294 4.95 30.42 -14.60
CA LEU A 294 6.33 29.95 -14.54
C LEU A 294 7.34 31.06 -14.91
N LYS A 295 7.03 31.87 -15.91
CA LYS A 295 7.85 33.01 -16.29
C LYS A 295 7.94 34.04 -15.18
N ASN A 296 6.84 34.34 -14.50
CA ASN A 296 6.81 35.27 -13.36
C ASN A 296 7.70 34.75 -12.21
N VAL A 297 7.61 33.44 -11.88
CA VAL A 297 8.50 32.82 -10.89
C VAL A 297 9.97 32.98 -11.28
N ILE A 298 10.33 32.67 -12.54
CA ILE A 298 11.70 32.81 -13.04
C ILE A 298 12.18 34.25 -12.96
N ASP A 299 11.34 35.22 -13.32
CA ASP A 299 11.69 36.63 -13.29
C ASP A 299 11.83 37.19 -11.86
N GLU A 300 11.04 36.70 -10.90
CA GLU A 300 11.18 37.00 -9.48
C GLU A 300 12.44 36.39 -8.87
N VAL A 301 12.77 35.13 -9.22
CA VAL A 301 14.04 34.49 -8.81
C VAL A 301 15.23 35.32 -9.26
N LYS A 302 15.22 35.84 -10.49
CA LYS A 302 16.30 36.68 -11.02
C LYS A 302 16.41 38.04 -10.33
N LYS A 303 15.29 38.59 -9.86
CA LYS A 303 15.23 39.92 -9.22
C LYS A 303 15.40 39.85 -7.71
N SER A 304 15.44 38.66 -7.14
CA SER A 304 15.56 38.46 -5.70
C SER A 304 16.89 39.04 -5.18
N PRO A 305 16.88 39.75 -4.03
CA PRO A 305 18.09 40.23 -3.39
C PRO A 305 18.97 39.12 -2.82
N HIS A 306 18.37 37.94 -2.55
CA HIS A 306 19.06 36.71 -2.11
C HIS A 306 19.15 35.73 -3.25
N PRO A 307 20.28 35.00 -3.41
CA PRO A 307 20.38 33.98 -4.41
C PRO A 307 19.39 32.83 -4.11
N ILE A 308 18.55 32.48 -5.09
CA ILE A 308 17.56 31.41 -4.95
C ILE A 308 17.97 30.22 -5.80
N ILE A 309 17.83 29.02 -5.22
CA ILE A 309 17.91 27.75 -5.93
C ILE A 309 16.51 27.13 -5.95
N LEU A 310 16.01 26.83 -7.15
CA LEU A 310 14.72 26.15 -7.29
C LEU A 310 14.91 24.62 -7.25
N PHE A 311 14.18 23.98 -6.37
CA PHE A 311 14.03 22.52 -6.39
C PHE A 311 12.77 22.15 -7.15
N ILE A 312 12.90 21.24 -8.12
CA ILE A 312 11.82 20.76 -8.96
C ILE A 312 11.72 19.26 -8.77
N ASP A 313 10.74 18.84 -7.99
CA ASP A 313 10.43 17.41 -7.86
C ASP A 313 9.64 16.94 -9.07
N GLU A 314 9.74 15.63 -9.37
CA GLU A 314 9.15 15.04 -10.57
C GLU A 314 9.43 15.85 -11.85
N ALA A 315 10.68 16.29 -12.04
CA ALA A 315 11.06 17.23 -13.10
C ALA A 315 10.73 16.72 -14.52
N HIS A 316 10.45 15.45 -14.71
CA HIS A 316 9.94 14.88 -15.95
C HIS A 316 8.57 15.43 -16.35
N THR A 317 7.77 15.87 -15.39
CA THR A 317 6.46 16.50 -15.63
C THR A 317 6.55 17.82 -16.40
N MET A 318 7.73 18.44 -16.38
CA MET A 318 8.00 19.64 -17.18
C MET A 318 8.26 19.35 -18.66
N ILE A 319 8.57 18.09 -19.01
CA ILE A 319 8.96 17.67 -20.35
C ILE A 319 7.87 16.77 -20.91
N GLY A 320 6.92 17.32 -21.66
CA GLY A 320 5.92 16.54 -22.41
C GLY A 320 4.73 15.99 -21.63
N ALA A 321 4.45 16.46 -20.43
CA ALA A 321 3.25 16.11 -19.70
C ALA A 321 2.06 16.99 -20.15
N GLY A 322 1.33 16.56 -21.17
CA GLY A 322 0.01 17.16 -21.45
C GLY A 322 -0.29 17.50 -22.90
N GLY A 323 -0.03 16.59 -23.84
CA GLY A 323 -0.53 16.78 -25.20
C GLY A 323 0.44 16.33 -26.28
N THR A 324 -0.02 16.36 -27.52
CA THR A 324 0.80 16.11 -28.72
C THR A 324 2.15 16.83 -28.65
N ALA A 325 3.22 16.13 -29.00
CA ALA A 325 4.61 16.64 -28.99
C ALA A 325 4.69 18.07 -29.55
N GLY A 326 5.14 19.02 -28.73
CA GLY A 326 5.35 20.43 -29.10
C GLY A 326 4.39 21.44 -28.48
N GLN A 327 3.43 21.06 -27.66
CA GLN A 327 2.53 21.99 -26.95
C GLN A 327 2.72 21.86 -25.43
N ASN A 328 3.06 22.98 -24.77
CA ASN A 328 3.24 23.16 -23.31
C ASN A 328 4.51 22.52 -22.73
N ASP A 329 5.66 22.80 -23.33
CA ASP A 329 6.95 22.34 -22.82
C ASP A 329 7.54 23.41 -21.87
N ALA A 330 7.26 23.30 -20.56
CA ALA A 330 7.87 24.17 -19.54
C ALA A 330 9.39 24.16 -19.61
N ALA A 331 9.99 23.05 -20.08
CA ALA A 331 11.40 22.94 -20.30
C ALA A 331 11.93 23.99 -21.30
N ASN A 332 11.13 24.38 -22.30
CA ASN A 332 11.55 25.38 -23.29
C ASN A 332 11.66 26.79 -22.68
N LEU A 333 10.92 27.09 -21.62
CA LEU A 333 11.04 28.35 -20.88
C LEU A 333 12.25 28.36 -19.95
N LEU A 334 12.59 27.20 -19.35
CA LEU A 334 13.74 27.07 -18.45
C LEU A 334 15.07 26.97 -19.19
N LYS A 335 15.10 26.33 -20.38
CA LYS A 335 16.33 26.14 -21.18
C LYS A 335 17.16 27.43 -21.39
N PRO A 336 16.56 28.60 -21.76
CA PRO A 336 17.31 29.83 -21.91
C PRO A 336 17.89 30.35 -20.60
N ALA A 337 17.15 30.30 -19.51
CA ALA A 337 17.59 30.77 -18.19
C ALA A 337 18.71 29.87 -17.63
N LEU A 338 18.59 28.56 -17.74
CA LEU A 338 19.63 27.58 -17.40
C LEU A 338 20.88 27.75 -18.28
N ALA A 339 20.69 28.06 -19.58
CA ALA A 339 21.78 28.25 -20.52
C ALA A 339 22.64 29.47 -20.19
N ARG A 340 22.01 30.55 -19.72
CA ARG A 340 22.69 31.80 -19.34
C ARG A 340 23.23 31.76 -17.91
N GLY A 341 22.91 30.71 -17.12
CA GLY A 341 23.27 30.63 -15.70
C GLY A 341 22.50 31.61 -14.80
N GLU A 342 21.39 32.12 -15.30
CA GLU A 342 20.50 33.04 -14.57
C GLU A 342 19.62 32.32 -13.53
N LEU A 343 19.47 31.02 -13.70
CA LEU A 343 18.68 30.15 -12.82
C LEU A 343 19.53 28.97 -12.39
N ARG A 344 19.56 28.72 -11.07
CA ARG A 344 20.13 27.48 -10.51
C ARG A 344 18.99 26.58 -10.08
N THR A 345 19.06 25.32 -10.47
CA THR A 345 18.01 24.34 -10.17
C THR A 345 18.58 23.04 -9.66
N ILE A 346 17.85 22.42 -8.74
CA ILE A 346 18.00 20.99 -8.38
C ILE A 346 16.77 20.29 -8.93
N ALA A 347 16.95 19.25 -9.69
CA ALA A 347 15.85 18.45 -10.23
C ALA A 347 15.83 17.08 -9.57
N ALA A 348 14.65 16.46 -9.43
CA ALA A 348 14.51 15.07 -9.01
C ALA A 348 13.61 14.32 -9.99
N THR A 349 13.97 13.08 -10.29
CA THR A 349 13.19 12.21 -11.20
C THR A 349 13.57 10.74 -10.98
N THR A 350 12.84 9.80 -11.56
CA THR A 350 13.26 8.41 -11.59
C THR A 350 14.31 8.18 -12.67
N TRP A 351 15.04 7.04 -12.60
CA TRP A 351 16.06 6.73 -13.60
C TRP A 351 15.45 6.54 -14.99
N SER A 352 14.32 5.85 -15.09
CA SER A 352 13.59 5.62 -16.35
C SER A 352 13.14 6.92 -17.00
N GLU A 353 12.60 7.85 -16.21
CA GLU A 353 12.15 9.15 -16.70
C GLU A 353 13.33 10.04 -17.11
N TYR A 354 14.46 9.98 -16.38
CA TYR A 354 15.67 10.66 -16.80
C TYR A 354 16.11 10.20 -18.19
N LYS A 355 16.19 8.87 -18.41
CA LYS A 355 16.54 8.27 -19.70
C LYS A 355 15.56 8.65 -20.81
N LYS A 356 14.27 8.65 -20.50
CA LYS A 356 13.19 8.90 -21.46
C LYS A 356 13.11 10.38 -21.87
N TYR A 357 13.30 11.31 -20.95
CA TYR A 357 13.01 12.71 -21.15
C TYR A 357 14.26 13.61 -21.15
N PHE A 358 15.18 13.46 -20.18
CA PHE A 358 16.33 14.35 -20.03
C PHE A 358 17.50 13.97 -20.93
N GLU A 359 17.87 12.69 -20.99
CA GLU A 359 19.02 12.23 -21.77
C GLU A 359 18.84 12.45 -23.27
N LYS A 360 17.61 12.32 -23.77
CA LYS A 360 17.28 12.56 -25.18
C LYS A 360 17.34 14.03 -25.59
N ASP A 361 17.20 14.95 -24.64
CA ASP A 361 17.30 16.38 -24.88
C ASP A 361 18.73 16.87 -24.64
N ALA A 362 19.51 17.00 -25.70
CA ALA A 362 20.93 17.40 -25.65
C ALA A 362 21.13 18.78 -24.97
N ALA A 363 20.15 19.67 -24.96
CA ALA A 363 20.24 20.96 -24.31
C ALA A 363 20.12 20.83 -22.79
N LEU A 364 19.24 19.97 -22.30
CA LEU A 364 19.09 19.67 -20.87
C LEU A 364 20.23 18.78 -20.37
N ALA A 365 20.58 17.71 -21.09
CA ALA A 365 21.65 16.80 -20.70
C ALA A 365 23.00 17.50 -20.47
N ARG A 366 23.29 18.59 -21.23
CA ARG A 366 24.50 19.40 -21.05
C ARG A 366 24.44 20.38 -19.88
N ARG A 367 23.29 20.52 -19.20
CA ARG A 367 23.09 21.50 -18.12
C ARG A 367 22.94 20.83 -16.76
N PHE A 368 22.47 19.60 -16.77
CA PHE A 368 22.28 18.82 -15.56
C PHE A 368 23.40 17.80 -15.37
N GLN A 369 23.80 17.61 -14.12
CA GLN A 369 24.72 16.57 -13.67
C GLN A 369 23.96 15.57 -12.81
N VAL A 370 24.05 14.31 -13.18
CA VAL A 370 23.36 13.23 -12.47
C VAL A 370 24.00 12.96 -11.12
N VAL A 371 23.16 12.88 -10.08
CA VAL A 371 23.47 12.35 -8.76
C VAL A 371 22.54 11.15 -8.53
N LYS A 372 23.12 9.96 -8.43
CA LYS A 372 22.35 8.75 -8.16
C LYS A 372 21.99 8.68 -6.68
N VAL A 373 20.72 8.48 -6.39
CA VAL A 373 20.19 8.21 -5.04
C VAL A 373 19.70 6.78 -5.03
N GLU A 374 20.50 5.91 -4.46
CA GLU A 374 20.22 4.47 -4.43
C GLU A 374 19.39 4.09 -3.19
N GLU A 375 18.74 2.92 -3.24
CA GLU A 375 18.06 2.35 -2.07
C GLU A 375 19.09 2.13 -0.96
N PRO A 376 18.86 2.62 0.27
CA PRO A 376 19.78 2.42 1.38
C PRO A 376 19.80 0.95 1.80
N THR A 377 20.94 0.51 2.36
CA THR A 377 21.03 -0.80 3.02
C THR A 377 20.09 -0.87 4.22
N GLU A 378 19.69 -2.08 4.64
CA GLU A 378 18.85 -2.27 5.83
C GLU A 378 19.42 -1.56 7.07
N ALA A 379 20.73 -1.65 7.29
CA ALA A 379 21.40 -0.99 8.43
C ALA A 379 21.27 0.53 8.36
N LEU A 380 21.47 1.11 7.17
CA LEU A 380 21.35 2.55 6.97
C LEU A 380 19.88 3.01 7.05
N ALA A 381 18.95 2.26 6.49
CA ALA A 381 17.52 2.52 6.62
C ALA A 381 17.06 2.50 8.08
N ALA A 382 17.54 1.55 8.89
CA ALA A 382 17.25 1.53 10.32
C ALA A 382 17.82 2.77 11.04
N ALA A 383 19.02 3.22 10.67
CA ALA A 383 19.57 4.46 11.22
C ALA A 383 18.74 5.70 10.83
N MET A 384 18.26 5.76 9.59
CA MET A 384 17.34 6.82 9.11
C MET A 384 16.06 6.85 9.95
N LEU A 385 15.40 5.69 10.12
CA LEU A 385 14.18 5.60 10.90
C LEU A 385 14.38 5.98 12.36
N ARG A 386 15.51 5.58 12.99
CA ARG A 386 15.83 5.99 14.37
C ARG A 386 15.85 7.51 14.53
N GLY A 387 16.31 8.23 13.52
CA GLY A 387 16.28 9.69 13.53
C GLY A 387 14.87 10.29 13.54
N MET A 388 13.87 9.55 13.04
CA MET A 388 12.49 9.98 12.97
C MET A 388 11.65 9.54 14.18
N VAL A 389 12.14 8.57 14.96
CA VAL A 389 11.38 7.98 16.10
C VAL A 389 10.89 9.05 17.07
N GLY A 390 11.75 9.99 17.47
CA GLY A 390 11.37 11.03 18.42
C GLY A 390 10.21 11.91 17.94
N LEU A 391 10.14 12.18 16.64
CA LEU A 391 9.04 12.93 16.04
C LEU A 391 7.74 12.11 16.02
N MET A 392 7.82 10.82 15.68
CA MET A 392 6.67 9.92 15.71
C MET A 392 6.14 9.72 17.13
N GLU A 393 7.03 9.54 18.11
CA GLU A 393 6.67 9.43 19.53
C GLU A 393 5.96 10.69 20.03
N ALA A 394 6.46 11.87 19.67
CA ALA A 394 5.82 13.15 20.02
C ALA A 394 4.46 13.33 19.35
N HIS A 395 4.34 12.95 18.06
CA HIS A 395 3.10 13.11 17.31
C HIS A 395 1.98 12.19 17.81
N PHE A 396 2.30 10.90 18.02
CA PHE A 396 1.31 9.90 18.41
C PHE A 396 1.17 9.72 19.93
N ASN A 397 2.03 10.36 20.73
CA ASN A 397 2.11 10.20 22.17
C ASN A 397 2.25 8.74 22.63
N ILE A 398 3.11 7.98 21.96
CA ILE A 398 3.36 6.55 22.19
C ILE A 398 4.87 6.30 22.21
N ARG A 399 5.26 5.12 22.65
CA ARG A 399 6.67 4.69 22.64
C ARG A 399 6.95 3.72 21.50
N VAL A 400 8.07 3.94 20.80
CA VAL A 400 8.54 3.09 19.72
C VAL A 400 9.81 2.37 20.16
N MET A 401 9.78 1.04 20.18
CA MET A 401 10.93 0.23 20.55
C MET A 401 11.92 0.14 19.38
N ASP A 402 13.23 0.05 19.68
CA ASP A 402 14.26 -0.11 18.65
C ASP A 402 14.09 -1.41 17.83
N GLU A 403 13.55 -2.45 18.49
CA GLU A 403 13.14 -3.67 17.81
C GLU A 403 12.09 -3.40 16.73
N ALA A 404 11.11 -2.54 16.98
CA ALA A 404 10.10 -2.18 16.00
C ALA A 404 10.72 -1.50 14.77
N VAL A 405 11.72 -0.64 14.98
CA VAL A 405 12.43 0.03 13.87
C VAL A 405 13.18 -0.99 13.01
N THR A 406 13.93 -1.88 13.63
CA THR A 406 14.67 -2.93 12.92
C THR A 406 13.75 -3.90 12.20
N GLU A 407 12.65 -4.31 12.82
CA GLU A 407 11.64 -5.18 12.21
C GLU A 407 10.87 -4.46 11.09
N ALA A 408 10.56 -3.17 11.23
CA ALA A 408 9.91 -2.40 10.17
C ALA A 408 10.76 -2.37 8.89
N VAL A 409 12.06 -2.19 9.02
CA VAL A 409 13.00 -2.25 7.89
C VAL A 409 13.09 -3.66 7.33
N ARG A 410 13.37 -4.64 8.18
CA ARG A 410 13.58 -6.04 7.78
C ARG A 410 12.35 -6.65 7.10
N LEU A 411 11.17 -6.52 7.73
CA LEU A 411 9.94 -7.11 7.23
C LEU A 411 9.43 -6.37 6.00
N SER A 412 9.50 -5.04 5.96
CA SER A 412 9.09 -4.28 4.78
C SER A 412 9.99 -4.58 3.58
N HIS A 413 11.31 -4.67 3.79
CA HIS A 413 12.26 -5.01 2.73
C HIS A 413 11.98 -6.39 2.15
N ARG A 414 11.67 -7.36 3.00
CA ARG A 414 11.46 -8.77 2.62
C ARG A 414 10.09 -9.03 1.99
N TYR A 415 9.01 -8.45 2.53
CA TYR A 415 7.65 -8.83 2.18
C TYR A 415 6.90 -7.78 1.37
N ILE A 416 7.24 -6.49 1.51
CA ILE A 416 6.59 -5.43 0.74
C ILE A 416 7.36 -5.20 -0.56
N SER A 417 6.70 -5.55 -1.67
CA SER A 417 7.23 -5.39 -3.02
C SER A 417 6.73 -4.10 -3.69
N GLY A 418 7.49 -3.61 -4.67
CA GLY A 418 7.09 -2.44 -5.48
C GLY A 418 7.35 -1.07 -4.85
N ARG A 419 7.86 -1.02 -3.61
CA ARG A 419 8.29 0.21 -2.92
C ARG A 419 9.70 0.02 -2.39
N GLN A 420 10.45 1.11 -2.25
CA GLN A 420 11.85 1.09 -1.82
C GLN A 420 12.01 1.54 -0.36
N LEU A 421 13.13 1.16 0.27
CA LEU A 421 13.57 1.73 1.53
C LEU A 421 14.04 3.18 1.31
N PRO A 422 13.87 4.08 2.29
CA PRO A 422 13.25 3.89 3.60
C PRO A 422 11.71 4.03 3.58
N ASP A 423 11.09 4.51 2.52
CA ASP A 423 9.68 4.91 2.44
C ASP A 423 8.72 3.80 2.89
N LYS A 424 8.91 2.55 2.43
CA LYS A 424 8.05 1.44 2.85
C LYS A 424 8.17 1.14 4.34
N ALA A 425 9.37 1.27 4.93
CA ALA A 425 9.57 1.04 6.35
C ALA A 425 9.02 2.18 7.21
N VAL A 426 9.14 3.43 6.76
CA VAL A 426 8.51 4.61 7.38
C VAL A 426 7.00 4.43 7.41
N SER A 427 6.38 4.08 6.27
CA SER A 427 4.93 3.87 6.18
C SER A 427 4.43 2.73 7.09
N VAL A 428 5.19 1.65 7.22
CA VAL A 428 4.85 0.55 8.14
C VAL A 428 4.92 1.01 9.58
N LEU A 429 5.99 1.73 9.95
CA LEU A 429 6.19 2.21 11.31
C LEU A 429 5.15 3.26 11.70
N ASP A 430 4.84 4.20 10.81
CA ASP A 430 3.80 5.21 10.97
C ASP A 430 2.43 4.57 11.18
N THR A 431 2.06 3.59 10.33
CA THR A 431 0.81 2.83 10.50
C THR A 431 0.79 2.03 11.80
N ALA A 432 1.92 1.47 12.24
CA ALA A 432 2.03 0.77 13.51
C ALA A 432 1.84 1.73 14.69
N CYS A 433 2.41 2.94 14.60
CA CYS A 433 2.21 4.01 15.57
C CYS A 433 0.74 4.44 15.66
N ALA A 434 0.11 4.69 14.51
CA ALA A 434 -1.31 5.05 14.45
C ALA A 434 -2.21 3.94 15.02
N LYS A 435 -1.91 2.66 14.73
CA LYS A 435 -2.64 1.51 15.27
C LYS A 435 -2.56 1.44 16.79
N VAL A 436 -1.35 1.64 17.36
CA VAL A 436 -1.14 1.62 18.81
C VAL A 436 -1.85 2.81 19.46
N ALA A 437 -1.72 4.01 18.92
CA ALA A 437 -2.40 5.20 19.42
C ALA A 437 -3.93 5.04 19.40
N LEU A 438 -4.49 4.51 18.31
CA LEU A 438 -5.90 4.20 18.21
C LEU A 438 -6.33 3.12 19.22
N GLY A 439 -5.53 2.05 19.36
CA GLY A 439 -5.80 0.95 20.29
C GLY A 439 -5.83 1.36 21.76
N GLN A 440 -5.16 2.45 22.12
CA GLN A 440 -5.22 3.01 23.47
C GLN A 440 -6.52 3.75 23.76
N SER A 441 -7.13 4.39 22.76
CA SER A 441 -8.33 5.22 22.89
C SER A 441 -9.63 4.51 22.45
N ALA A 442 -9.56 3.68 21.40
CA ALA A 442 -10.73 3.03 20.83
C ALA A 442 -11.20 1.78 21.61
N THR A 443 -12.39 1.33 21.30
CA THR A 443 -12.91 0.04 21.77
C THR A 443 -12.26 -1.08 20.97
N PRO A 444 -11.68 -2.12 21.62
CA PRO A 444 -11.07 -3.24 20.89
C PRO A 444 -12.08 -3.95 19.98
N ALA A 445 -11.61 -4.40 18.81
CA ALA A 445 -12.44 -5.06 17.80
C ALA A 445 -13.21 -6.27 18.37
N ILE A 446 -12.59 -7.03 19.27
CA ILE A 446 -13.24 -8.20 19.89
C ILE A 446 -14.50 -7.83 20.69
N ILE A 447 -14.51 -6.67 21.35
CA ILE A 447 -15.68 -6.16 22.09
C ILE A 447 -16.72 -5.62 21.11
N GLU A 448 -16.29 -4.88 20.09
CA GLU A 448 -17.17 -4.35 19.07
C GLU A 448 -17.87 -5.46 18.27
N ASP A 449 -17.13 -6.47 17.86
CA ASP A 449 -17.66 -7.63 17.13
C ASP A 449 -18.65 -8.43 17.99
N THR A 450 -18.35 -8.59 19.30
CA THR A 450 -19.26 -9.27 20.23
C THR A 450 -20.55 -8.46 20.43
N ARG A 451 -20.46 -7.14 20.51
CA ARG A 451 -21.66 -6.26 20.58
C ARG A 451 -22.49 -6.35 19.30
N LYS A 452 -21.85 -6.26 18.12
CA LYS A 452 -22.54 -6.43 16.83
C LYS A 452 -23.16 -7.81 16.67
N HIS A 453 -22.53 -8.84 17.26
CA HIS A 453 -23.08 -10.19 17.26
C HIS A 453 -24.34 -10.27 18.17
N LEU A 454 -24.29 -9.67 19.35
CA LEU A 454 -25.45 -9.56 20.25
C LEU A 454 -26.62 -8.80 19.60
N ASP A 455 -26.34 -7.70 18.90
CA ASP A 455 -27.36 -6.94 18.17
C ASP A 455 -28.04 -7.78 17.08
N ARG A 456 -27.27 -8.58 16.35
CA ARG A 456 -27.81 -9.52 15.34
C ARG A 456 -28.68 -10.61 16.00
N LEU A 457 -28.22 -11.21 17.10
CA LEU A 457 -28.98 -12.21 17.84
C LEU A 457 -30.28 -11.62 18.42
N ALA A 458 -30.22 -10.40 18.93
CA ALA A 458 -31.41 -9.71 19.45
C ALA A 458 -32.44 -9.41 18.35
N ALA A 459 -31.97 -9.01 17.15
CA ALA A 459 -32.85 -8.78 16.02
C ALA A 459 -33.53 -10.08 15.54
N GLU A 460 -32.75 -11.19 15.43
CA GLU A 460 -33.28 -12.51 15.06
C GLU A 460 -34.30 -13.02 16.10
N LEU A 461 -34.00 -12.91 17.40
CA LEU A 461 -34.91 -13.26 18.50
C LEU A 461 -36.22 -12.48 18.41
N SER A 462 -36.11 -11.15 18.24
CA SER A 462 -37.30 -10.28 18.14
C SER A 462 -38.18 -10.62 16.93
N ALA A 463 -37.58 -11.01 15.81
CA ALA A 463 -38.30 -11.44 14.61
C ALA A 463 -39.07 -12.75 14.85
N LEU A 464 -38.34 -13.78 15.37
CA LEU A 464 -38.95 -15.09 15.63
C LEU A 464 -40.01 -15.06 16.79
N GLU A 465 -39.82 -14.24 17.80
CA GLU A 465 -40.80 -14.02 18.87
C GLU A 465 -42.08 -13.38 18.33
N ARG A 466 -42.00 -12.42 17.41
CA ARG A 466 -43.15 -11.83 16.73
C ARG A 466 -43.92 -12.86 15.87
N GLU A 467 -43.22 -13.72 15.15
CA GLU A 467 -43.80 -14.79 14.35
C GLU A 467 -44.49 -15.83 15.23
N THR A 468 -43.87 -16.19 16.36
CA THR A 468 -44.43 -17.12 17.33
C THR A 468 -45.69 -16.55 17.99
N ALA A 469 -45.72 -15.24 18.33
CA ALA A 469 -46.88 -14.53 18.83
C ALA A 469 -48.01 -14.47 17.76
N GLY A 470 -47.69 -14.53 16.49
CA GLY A 470 -48.61 -14.62 15.34
C GLY A 470 -49.17 -16.02 15.09
N GLY A 471 -48.82 -17.05 15.89
CA GLY A 471 -49.38 -18.41 15.82
C GLY A 471 -48.47 -19.46 15.15
N ALA A 472 -47.25 -19.15 14.80
CA ALA A 472 -46.26 -20.09 14.21
C ALA A 472 -45.47 -20.85 15.30
N ASN A 473 -45.86 -22.11 15.60
CA ASN A 473 -45.23 -22.89 16.69
C ASN A 473 -43.93 -23.62 16.30
N HIS A 474 -43.34 -23.32 15.12
CA HIS A 474 -42.19 -24.09 14.61
C HIS A 474 -40.82 -23.59 15.07
N HIS A 475 -40.72 -22.51 15.87
CA HIS A 475 -39.47 -21.85 16.21
C HIS A 475 -38.99 -22.07 17.65
N ALA A 476 -39.67 -22.92 18.46
CA ALA A 476 -39.35 -23.08 19.89
C ALA A 476 -37.90 -23.55 20.14
N GLU A 477 -37.40 -24.49 19.35
CA GLU A 477 -36.07 -25.03 19.48
C GLU A 477 -35.00 -23.98 19.08
N ARG A 478 -35.23 -23.26 17.97
CA ARG A 478 -34.36 -22.19 17.51
C ARG A 478 -34.32 -21.00 18.46
N LEU A 479 -35.44 -20.64 19.07
CA LEU A 479 -35.52 -19.59 20.12
C LEU A 479 -34.70 -20.00 21.36
N GLY A 480 -34.76 -21.29 21.74
CA GLY A 480 -33.91 -21.83 22.82
C GLY A 480 -32.40 -21.68 22.51
N GLU A 481 -32.01 -22.11 21.33
CA GLU A 481 -30.61 -21.97 20.88
C GLU A 481 -30.14 -20.51 20.88
N LEU A 482 -30.92 -19.59 20.29
CA LEU A 482 -30.57 -18.18 20.19
C LEU A 482 -30.48 -17.52 21.59
N ARG A 483 -31.35 -17.84 22.51
CA ARG A 483 -31.25 -17.33 23.91
C ARG A 483 -29.99 -17.85 24.60
N GLN A 484 -29.61 -19.11 24.37
CA GLN A 484 -28.36 -19.64 24.89
C GLN A 484 -27.16 -18.92 24.29
N GLN A 485 -27.10 -18.78 22.96
CA GLN A 485 -26.05 -18.04 22.26
C GLN A 485 -25.96 -16.58 22.73
N GLN A 486 -27.09 -15.92 23.00
CA GLN A 486 -27.14 -14.57 23.54
C GLN A 486 -26.53 -14.52 24.95
N ALA A 487 -26.90 -15.45 25.82
CA ALA A 487 -26.35 -15.53 27.18
C ALA A 487 -24.85 -15.77 27.18
N ASP A 488 -24.37 -16.70 26.33
CA ASP A 488 -22.96 -17.00 26.17
C ASP A 488 -22.17 -15.79 25.64
N ALA A 489 -22.69 -15.09 24.61
CA ALA A 489 -22.10 -13.89 24.08
C ALA A 489 -22.09 -12.73 25.09
N GLN A 490 -23.11 -12.59 25.94
CA GLN A 490 -23.14 -11.61 27.03
C GLN A 490 -22.07 -11.89 28.08
N ALA A 491 -21.89 -13.16 28.47
CA ALA A 491 -20.84 -13.57 29.41
C ALA A 491 -19.43 -13.27 28.85
N VAL A 492 -19.20 -13.56 27.55
CA VAL A 492 -17.95 -13.23 26.86
C VAL A 492 -17.73 -11.72 26.81
N LEU A 493 -18.77 -10.93 26.54
CA LEU A 493 -18.69 -9.48 26.52
C LEU A 493 -18.26 -8.93 27.88
N ALA A 494 -18.95 -9.35 28.96
CA ALA A 494 -18.65 -8.91 30.31
C ALA A 494 -17.23 -9.25 30.76
N THR A 495 -16.72 -10.44 30.38
CA THR A 495 -15.37 -10.87 30.67
C THR A 495 -14.33 -10.00 29.92
N ASN A 496 -14.59 -9.70 28.65
CA ASN A 496 -13.71 -8.88 27.84
C ASN A 496 -13.72 -7.40 28.28
N GLU A 497 -14.86 -6.85 28.69
CA GLU A 497 -14.96 -5.50 29.23
C GLU A 497 -14.23 -5.34 30.57
N ALA A 498 -14.35 -6.33 31.47
CA ALA A 498 -13.59 -6.36 32.72
C ALA A 498 -12.07 -6.43 32.45
N ARG A 499 -11.65 -7.29 31.53
CA ARG A 499 -10.25 -7.40 31.11
C ARG A 499 -9.74 -6.09 30.52
N LEU A 500 -10.49 -5.44 29.63
CA LEU A 500 -10.13 -4.14 29.04
C LEU A 500 -9.92 -3.07 30.12
N THR A 501 -10.81 -3.03 31.13
CA THR A 501 -10.72 -2.07 32.23
C THR A 501 -9.43 -2.30 33.03
N SER A 502 -9.09 -3.55 33.30
CA SER A 502 -7.86 -3.91 34.02
C SER A 502 -6.59 -3.60 33.20
N GLU A 503 -6.58 -3.91 31.89
CA GLU A 503 -5.46 -3.59 31.01
C GLU A 503 -5.24 -2.07 30.92
N ARG A 504 -6.32 -1.27 30.80
CA ARG A 504 -6.24 0.20 30.77
C ARG A 504 -5.66 0.77 32.06
N ALA A 505 -6.12 0.29 33.20
CA ALA A 505 -5.62 0.76 34.50
C ALA A 505 -4.10 0.51 34.66
N LEU A 506 -3.63 -0.69 34.27
CA LEU A 506 -2.19 -1.01 34.30
C LEU A 506 -1.40 -0.19 33.27
N ALA A 507 -1.96 0.01 32.07
CA ALA A 507 -1.32 0.82 31.03
C ALA A 507 -1.13 2.27 31.47
N ASP A 508 -2.11 2.85 32.16
CA ASP A 508 -2.04 4.22 32.69
C ASP A 508 -1.01 4.35 33.80
N GLN A 509 -0.93 3.37 34.69
CA GLN A 509 0.10 3.33 35.74
C GLN A 509 1.51 3.24 35.13
N ILE A 510 1.73 2.38 34.16
CA ILE A 510 3.01 2.24 33.47
C ILE A 510 3.39 3.54 32.76
N ARG A 511 2.47 4.22 32.08
CA ARG A 511 2.71 5.52 31.44
C ARG A 511 3.11 6.57 32.46
N GLY A 512 2.36 6.69 33.55
CA GLY A 512 2.63 7.64 34.61
C GLY A 512 4.03 7.43 35.24
N LEU A 513 4.40 6.17 35.49
CA LEU A 513 5.71 5.83 36.03
C LEU A 513 6.86 6.15 35.04
N ARG A 514 6.67 5.86 33.76
CA ARG A 514 7.66 6.20 32.71
C ARG A 514 7.85 7.71 32.59
N THR A 515 6.78 8.50 32.57
CA THR A 515 6.87 9.97 32.52
C THR A 515 7.61 10.53 33.74
N GLN A 516 7.41 9.95 34.92
CA GLN A 516 8.16 10.35 36.13
C GLN A 516 9.65 10.01 36.04
N MET A 517 9.99 8.84 35.49
CA MET A 517 11.38 8.42 35.31
C MET A 517 12.10 9.29 34.25
N GLU A 518 11.43 9.71 33.20
CA GLU A 518 11.97 10.59 32.17
C GLU A 518 12.15 12.03 32.69
N ALA A 519 11.24 12.52 33.50
CA ALA A 519 11.33 13.83 34.13
C ALA A 519 12.47 13.89 35.19
N ALA A 520 12.82 12.76 35.77
CA ALA A 520 13.90 12.67 36.76
C ALA A 520 15.33 12.73 36.18
N GLY A 521 15.48 12.63 34.85
CA GLY A 521 16.73 12.74 34.09
C GLY A 521 17.80 11.70 34.45
N PRO A 522 18.86 11.54 33.62
CA PRO A 522 19.96 10.60 33.91
C PRO A 522 20.87 11.01 35.08
N GLU A 523 20.67 12.14 35.72
CA GLU A 523 21.52 12.63 36.81
C GLU A 523 21.25 11.96 38.17
N ALA A 524 20.13 11.28 38.36
CA ALA A 524 19.83 10.58 39.62
C ALA A 524 20.61 9.26 39.82
N ALA A 525 21.42 8.84 38.86
CA ALA A 525 22.23 7.61 38.94
C ALA A 525 23.65 7.83 39.44
N THR A 526 24.05 9.05 39.79
CA THR A 526 25.46 9.39 40.13
C THR A 526 25.71 9.88 41.58
N GLU A 527 24.75 9.82 42.48
CA GLU A 527 25.04 10.09 43.90
C GLU A 527 25.06 8.80 44.76
N ALA A 528 26.20 8.11 44.70
CA ALA A 528 26.63 7.25 45.79
C ALA A 528 27.99 7.76 46.30
N PRO A 529 28.17 7.94 47.60
CA PRO A 529 29.34 8.61 48.18
C PRO A 529 30.62 7.82 47.97
N ALA A 530 31.66 8.52 47.53
CA ALA A 530 33.00 8.00 47.40
C ALA A 530 33.55 7.55 48.77
N ALA A 531 33.68 6.23 48.98
CA ALA A 531 34.57 5.67 49.96
C ALA A 531 35.58 4.77 49.25
N ALA A 532 36.84 5.16 49.39
CA ALA A 532 38.02 4.47 48.88
C ALA A 532 38.13 3.05 49.44
N ASP A 533 38.39 2.05 48.61
CA ASP A 533 39.56 1.17 48.74
C ASP A 533 39.60 0.09 47.63
N LYS A 534 40.78 -0.04 47.07
CA LYS A 534 41.50 -1.07 46.29
C LYS A 534 40.80 -2.15 45.45
N PRO A 535 41.40 -2.54 44.30
CA PRO A 535 40.76 -3.34 43.25
C PRO A 535 40.83 -4.84 43.54
N ALA A 536 39.67 -5.51 43.54
CA ALA A 536 39.59 -6.96 43.43
C ALA A 536 39.00 -7.34 42.05
N ARG A 537 39.76 -8.15 41.33
CA ARG A 537 39.39 -8.73 40.03
C ARG A 537 38.15 -9.61 40.16
N GLY A 538 37.16 -9.38 39.26
CA GLY A 538 36.22 -10.42 38.82
C GLY A 538 34.90 -10.51 39.57
N ARG A 539 34.07 -9.44 39.50
CA ARG A 539 32.60 -9.59 39.61
C ARG A 539 31.94 -8.65 38.59
N LYS A 540 31.11 -9.20 37.69
CA LYS A 540 30.19 -8.41 36.90
C LYS A 540 29.36 -7.57 37.88
N ALA A 541 29.46 -6.25 37.78
CA ALA A 541 28.64 -5.34 38.55
C ALA A 541 27.17 -5.61 38.16
N VAL A 542 26.40 -6.17 39.05
CA VAL A 542 24.95 -6.15 39.02
C VAL A 542 24.59 -4.70 39.34
N VAL A 543 24.23 -3.95 38.31
CA VAL A 543 23.60 -2.62 38.45
C VAL A 543 22.34 -2.87 39.26
N SER A 544 22.27 -2.41 40.49
CA SER A 544 21.05 -2.47 41.31
C SER A 544 20.02 -1.61 40.61
N ALA A 545 18.95 -2.25 40.09
CA ALA A 545 17.80 -1.56 39.51
C ALA A 545 17.25 -0.56 40.52
N SER A 546 16.94 0.66 40.07
CA SER A 546 16.28 1.65 40.92
C SER A 546 14.92 1.09 41.39
N PRO A 547 14.37 1.47 42.54
CA PRO A 547 13.06 1.01 43.01
C PRO A 547 11.95 1.22 41.97
N GLN A 548 12.05 2.29 41.20
CA GLN A 548 11.12 2.62 40.10
C GLN A 548 11.25 1.65 38.91
N GLN A 549 12.48 1.21 38.61
CA GLN A 549 12.72 0.20 37.57
C GLN A 549 12.14 -1.16 37.95
N ALA A 550 12.29 -1.57 39.19
CA ALA A 550 11.73 -2.82 39.71
C ALA A 550 10.18 -2.80 39.69
N GLU A 551 9.58 -1.66 40.02
CA GLU A 551 8.12 -1.48 39.97
C GLU A 551 7.62 -1.48 38.53
N LEU A 552 8.33 -0.83 37.60
CA LEU A 552 8.00 -0.86 36.16
C LEU A 552 8.05 -2.29 35.60
N ASP A 553 9.08 -3.05 35.94
CA ASP A 553 9.23 -4.44 35.51
C ASP A 553 8.13 -5.33 36.06
N ARG A 554 7.68 -5.09 37.29
CA ARG A 554 6.54 -5.78 37.93
C ARG A 554 5.25 -5.50 37.16
N LEU A 555 4.91 -4.23 36.93
CA LEU A 555 3.70 -3.83 36.22
C LEU A 555 3.67 -4.34 34.77
N LEU A 556 4.82 -4.33 34.08
CA LEU A 556 4.96 -4.91 32.74
C LEU A 556 4.75 -6.42 32.76
N GLY A 557 5.22 -7.12 33.80
CA GLY A 557 5.00 -8.55 34.00
C GLY A 557 3.52 -8.87 34.25
N GLU A 558 2.84 -8.12 35.09
CA GLU A 558 1.40 -8.26 35.37
C GLU A 558 0.57 -8.00 34.12
N LEU A 559 0.88 -6.96 33.37
CA LEU A 559 0.17 -6.64 32.11
C LEU A 559 0.35 -7.75 31.07
N ARG A 560 1.57 -8.26 30.87
CA ARG A 560 1.85 -9.37 29.95
C ARG A 560 1.11 -10.65 30.35
N ALA A 561 1.04 -10.95 31.64
CA ALA A 561 0.27 -12.09 32.12
C ALA A 561 -1.24 -11.96 31.87
N LEU A 562 -1.79 -10.73 31.96
CA LEU A 562 -3.18 -10.44 31.68
C LEU A 562 -3.49 -10.45 30.18
N GLN A 563 -2.59 -9.94 29.36
CA GLN A 563 -2.74 -9.81 27.90
C GLN A 563 -2.64 -11.15 27.16
N GLY A 564 -1.81 -12.08 27.65
CA GLY A 564 -1.57 -13.34 26.96
C GLY A 564 -1.08 -13.14 25.51
N GLU A 565 -1.67 -13.88 24.57
CA GLU A 565 -1.31 -13.79 23.14
C GLU A 565 -2.02 -12.64 22.39
N THR A 566 -3.10 -12.10 22.96
CA THR A 566 -3.94 -11.08 22.28
C THR A 566 -4.13 -9.85 23.18
N PRO A 567 -3.24 -8.86 23.14
CA PRO A 567 -3.37 -7.63 23.91
C PRO A 567 -4.56 -6.79 23.43
N MET A 568 -5.39 -6.29 24.35
CA MET A 568 -6.48 -5.37 24.02
C MET A 568 -6.01 -3.91 24.01
N VAL A 569 -5.03 -3.56 24.85
CA VAL A 569 -4.47 -2.21 24.95
C VAL A 569 -2.99 -2.28 24.67
N PRO A 570 -2.56 -1.97 23.43
CA PRO A 570 -1.13 -1.93 23.12
C PRO A 570 -0.46 -0.74 23.80
N LEU A 571 0.64 -0.99 24.52
CA LEU A 571 1.40 0.04 25.24
C LEU A 571 2.39 0.79 24.39
N GLN A 572 3.00 0.10 23.46
CA GLN A 572 4.15 0.55 22.69
C GLN A 572 4.17 -0.13 21.34
N VAL A 573 4.90 0.44 20.40
CA VAL A 573 5.17 -0.20 19.12
C VAL A 573 6.35 -1.13 19.28
N ASP A 574 6.12 -2.42 19.09
CA ASP A 574 7.14 -3.48 19.12
C ASP A 574 7.20 -4.24 17.80
N GLY A 575 8.08 -5.22 17.68
CA GLY A 575 8.21 -6.04 16.48
C GLY A 575 6.95 -6.81 16.10
N THR A 576 6.12 -7.17 17.08
CA THR A 576 4.86 -7.91 16.84
C THR A 576 3.83 -7.03 16.14
N VAL A 577 3.63 -5.80 16.63
CA VAL A 577 2.71 -4.84 16.00
C VAL A 577 3.14 -4.54 14.57
N VAL A 578 4.44 -4.35 14.33
CA VAL A 578 5.00 -4.16 12.99
C VAL A 578 4.71 -5.37 12.09
N ALA A 579 4.94 -6.58 12.60
CA ALA A 579 4.67 -7.81 11.85
C ALA A 579 3.17 -7.96 11.52
N GLU A 580 2.27 -7.56 12.41
CA GLU A 580 0.83 -7.53 12.15
C GLU A 580 0.46 -6.57 10.99
N ILE A 581 1.06 -5.38 10.94
CA ILE A 581 0.83 -4.44 9.84
C ILE A 581 1.32 -5.04 8.52
N VAL A 582 2.54 -5.57 8.49
CA VAL A 582 3.09 -6.19 7.29
C VAL A 582 2.24 -7.40 6.87
N SER A 583 1.77 -8.21 7.82
CA SER A 583 0.85 -9.33 7.58
C SER A 583 -0.46 -8.86 6.93
N ALA A 584 -1.06 -7.81 7.47
CA ALA A 584 -2.30 -7.25 6.92
C ALA A 584 -2.12 -6.71 5.48
N TRP A 585 -0.98 -6.09 5.17
CA TRP A 585 -0.72 -5.55 3.84
C TRP A 585 -0.33 -6.59 2.81
N THR A 586 0.36 -7.65 3.22
CA THR A 586 0.93 -8.66 2.31
C THR A 586 0.11 -9.94 2.22
N GLY A 587 -0.77 -10.17 3.20
CA GLY A 587 -1.51 -11.43 3.36
C GLY A 587 -0.66 -12.60 3.86
N VAL A 588 0.60 -12.37 4.23
CA VAL A 588 1.49 -13.40 4.79
C VAL A 588 1.13 -13.62 6.26
N PRO A 589 0.85 -14.86 6.70
CA PRO A 589 0.45 -15.13 8.09
C PRO A 589 1.51 -14.70 9.10
N LEU A 590 1.08 -14.04 10.19
CA LEU A 590 1.93 -13.52 11.26
C LEU A 590 2.89 -14.58 11.83
N GLY A 591 2.39 -15.81 12.07
CA GLY A 591 3.20 -16.89 12.61
C GLY A 591 4.39 -17.32 11.75
N ARG A 592 4.41 -16.95 10.47
CA ARG A 592 5.56 -17.17 9.56
C ARG A 592 6.58 -16.03 9.63
N MET A 593 6.16 -14.82 9.96
CA MET A 593 7.04 -13.65 10.06
C MET A 593 7.80 -13.60 11.38
N VAL A 594 7.16 -14.04 12.47
CA VAL A 594 7.72 -14.05 13.83
C VAL A 594 8.58 -15.30 14.10
N LYS A 595 8.39 -16.39 13.32
CA LYS A 595 9.23 -17.59 13.46
C LYS A 595 10.67 -17.25 13.11
N ASP A 596 11.58 -17.68 13.97
CA ASP A 596 13.02 -17.58 13.77
C ASP A 596 13.40 -18.21 12.40
N GLU A 597 13.90 -17.37 11.49
CA GLU A 597 14.35 -17.79 10.15
C GLU A 597 15.40 -18.90 10.26
N ILE A 598 16.25 -18.80 11.25
CA ILE A 598 17.30 -19.80 11.50
C ILE A 598 16.69 -21.16 11.82
N ARG A 599 15.62 -21.20 12.61
CA ARG A 599 14.91 -22.46 12.90
C ARG A 599 14.25 -23.04 11.67
N THR A 600 13.61 -22.21 10.86
CA THR A 600 12.96 -22.64 9.61
C THR A 600 13.98 -23.20 8.64
N VAL A 601 15.11 -22.53 8.43
CA VAL A 601 16.18 -22.98 7.54
C VAL A 601 16.87 -24.25 8.08
N ARG A 602 17.07 -24.35 9.41
CA ARG A 602 17.61 -25.59 10.02
C ARG A 602 16.71 -26.80 9.78
N ASN A 603 15.40 -26.64 9.87
CA ASN A 603 14.42 -27.70 9.67
C ASN A 603 13.84 -27.77 8.25
N LEU A 604 14.44 -27.05 7.30
CA LEU A 604 13.91 -26.92 5.94
C LEU A 604 13.68 -28.27 5.25
N GLY A 605 14.61 -29.21 5.38
CA GLY A 605 14.46 -30.55 4.80
C GLY A 605 13.20 -31.26 5.30
N GLY A 606 12.96 -31.27 6.62
CA GLY A 606 11.75 -31.88 7.21
C GLY A 606 10.46 -31.22 6.72
N LEU A 607 10.42 -29.88 6.68
CA LEU A 607 9.25 -29.14 6.18
C LEU A 607 8.96 -29.39 4.69
N LEU A 608 10.00 -29.60 3.89
CA LEU A 608 9.85 -29.91 2.47
C LEU A 608 9.30 -31.33 2.27
N VAL A 609 9.74 -32.31 3.05
CA VAL A 609 9.29 -33.71 2.98
C VAL A 609 7.80 -33.84 3.31
N GLU A 610 7.26 -33.02 4.22
CA GLU A 610 5.83 -32.96 4.52
C GLU A 610 4.96 -32.66 3.28
N ARG A 611 5.52 -31.94 2.32
CA ARG A 611 4.79 -31.46 1.12
C ARG A 611 5.17 -32.21 -0.16
N VAL A 612 6.43 -32.59 -0.29
CA VAL A 612 6.99 -33.29 -1.46
C VAL A 612 7.50 -34.68 -1.02
N ILE A 613 6.78 -35.71 -1.40
CA ILE A 613 7.03 -37.09 -0.95
C ILE A 613 7.91 -37.82 -1.98
N GLY A 614 8.85 -38.64 -1.49
CA GLY A 614 9.64 -39.56 -2.31
C GLY A 614 10.86 -38.93 -3.02
N GLN A 615 11.26 -37.71 -2.65
CA GLN A 615 12.44 -37.06 -3.20
C GLN A 615 13.40 -36.54 -2.11
N ASP A 616 13.51 -37.25 -1.00
CA ASP A 616 14.22 -36.81 0.22
C ASP A 616 15.66 -36.36 -0.05
N HIS A 617 16.38 -37.09 -0.93
CA HIS A 617 17.74 -36.74 -1.34
C HIS A 617 17.81 -35.37 -2.04
N ALA A 618 16.82 -35.05 -2.89
CA ALA A 618 16.75 -33.79 -3.60
C ALA A 618 16.45 -32.66 -2.62
N LEU A 619 15.50 -32.90 -1.72
CA LEU A 619 15.08 -31.92 -0.71
C LEU A 619 16.20 -31.61 0.28
N GLU A 620 16.95 -32.64 0.73
CA GLU A 620 18.11 -32.43 1.62
C GLU A 620 19.27 -31.71 0.90
N ALA A 621 19.53 -32.06 -0.37
CA ALA A 621 20.54 -31.36 -1.18
C ALA A 621 20.22 -29.86 -1.36
N ILE A 622 18.93 -29.51 -1.49
CA ILE A 622 18.47 -28.11 -1.56
C ILE A 622 18.58 -27.46 -0.17
N ALA A 623 18.10 -28.13 0.88
CA ALA A 623 18.13 -27.61 2.23
C ALA A 623 19.55 -27.33 2.71
N GLN A 624 20.50 -28.22 2.39
CA GLN A 624 21.93 -28.03 2.69
C GLN A 624 22.48 -26.75 2.03
N ARG A 625 22.17 -26.54 0.75
CA ARG A 625 22.62 -25.35 0.01
C ARG A 625 22.05 -24.06 0.60
N VAL A 626 20.75 -24.06 0.90
CA VAL A 626 20.07 -22.92 1.52
C VAL A 626 20.64 -22.63 2.91
N ARG A 627 20.94 -23.67 3.73
CA ARG A 627 21.61 -23.49 5.03
C ARG A 627 22.97 -22.84 4.88
N THR A 628 23.80 -23.27 3.92
CA THR A 628 25.13 -22.71 3.67
C THR A 628 25.05 -21.23 3.25
N ALA A 629 24.13 -20.91 2.35
CA ALA A 629 23.90 -19.54 1.91
C ALA A 629 23.40 -18.64 3.05
N THR A 630 22.45 -19.12 3.87
CA THR A 630 21.93 -18.36 5.03
C THR A 630 22.99 -18.17 6.11
N ALA A 631 23.91 -19.11 6.28
CA ALA A 631 25.05 -18.99 7.18
C ALA A 631 26.14 -18.02 6.68
N LYS A 632 25.94 -17.41 5.50
CA LYS A 632 26.89 -16.48 4.84
C LYS A 632 28.30 -17.09 4.64
N LEU A 633 28.37 -18.39 4.37
CA LEU A 633 29.61 -19.10 4.10
C LEU A 633 29.95 -19.16 2.60
N GLU A 634 29.12 -18.58 1.76
CA GLU A 634 29.27 -18.50 0.32
C GLU A 634 29.56 -17.08 -0.13
N ASP A 635 29.89 -16.93 -1.44
CA ASP A 635 30.11 -15.64 -2.07
C ASP A 635 28.84 -14.77 -1.98
N PRO A 636 28.87 -13.62 -1.30
CA PRO A 636 27.71 -12.77 -1.08
C PRO A 636 27.15 -12.17 -2.39
N ASN A 637 27.94 -12.22 -3.47
CA ASN A 637 27.54 -11.69 -4.77
C ASN A 637 26.78 -12.68 -5.63
N LYS A 638 26.55 -13.91 -5.18
CA LYS A 638 25.81 -14.94 -5.93
C LYS A 638 24.39 -15.13 -5.42
N PRO A 639 23.47 -15.67 -6.26
CA PRO A 639 22.15 -16.08 -5.80
C PRO A 639 22.26 -17.11 -4.66
N ARG A 640 21.26 -17.16 -3.77
CA ARG A 640 21.22 -18.11 -2.63
C ARG A 640 21.36 -19.58 -3.04
N GLY A 641 21.03 -19.91 -4.29
CA GLY A 641 21.24 -21.23 -4.88
C GLY A 641 20.76 -21.27 -6.31
N VAL A 642 21.48 -22.01 -7.13
CA VAL A 642 21.09 -22.29 -8.52
C VAL A 642 21.04 -23.80 -8.68
N PHE A 643 19.85 -24.31 -9.01
CA PHE A 643 19.60 -25.75 -9.13
C PHE A 643 19.05 -26.10 -10.51
N MET A 644 19.44 -27.24 -11.03
CA MET A 644 18.82 -27.85 -12.20
C MET A 644 18.16 -29.17 -11.78
N PHE A 645 16.83 -29.20 -11.79
CA PHE A 645 16.03 -30.39 -11.49
C PHE A 645 15.84 -31.20 -12.77
N VAL A 646 16.35 -32.42 -12.79
CA VAL A 646 16.35 -33.28 -13.97
C VAL A 646 15.56 -34.55 -13.65
N GLY A 647 14.59 -34.92 -14.47
CA GLY A 647 13.82 -36.12 -14.27
C GLY A 647 12.50 -36.18 -15.02
N PRO A 648 11.75 -37.28 -14.94
CA PRO A 648 10.48 -37.47 -15.61
C PRO A 648 9.44 -36.38 -15.24
N SER A 649 8.36 -36.29 -16.02
CA SER A 649 7.26 -35.40 -15.69
C SER A 649 6.50 -35.90 -14.46
N GLY A 650 5.91 -34.98 -13.69
CA GLY A 650 5.04 -35.36 -12.57
C GLY A 650 5.73 -35.91 -11.30
N VAL A 651 7.06 -35.85 -11.19
CA VAL A 651 7.83 -36.34 -10.03
C VAL A 651 8.00 -35.32 -8.89
N GLY A 652 7.39 -34.12 -8.99
CA GLY A 652 7.40 -33.12 -7.91
C GLY A 652 8.37 -31.96 -8.11
N LYS A 653 9.01 -31.76 -9.27
CA LYS A 653 9.94 -30.64 -9.54
C LYS A 653 9.32 -29.26 -9.29
N THR A 654 8.17 -28.99 -9.88
CA THR A 654 7.44 -27.73 -9.71
C THR A 654 6.87 -27.58 -8.30
N GLU A 655 6.37 -28.68 -7.70
CA GLU A 655 5.86 -28.66 -6.32
C GLU A 655 6.97 -28.31 -5.31
N THR A 656 8.21 -28.74 -5.56
CA THR A 656 9.36 -28.36 -4.74
C THR A 656 9.62 -26.86 -4.80
N ALA A 657 9.50 -26.25 -5.99
CA ALA A 657 9.66 -24.81 -6.15
C ALA A 657 8.55 -24.03 -5.42
N LEU A 658 7.29 -24.51 -5.50
CA LEU A 658 6.16 -23.96 -4.75
C LEU A 658 6.36 -24.09 -3.24
N ALA A 659 6.79 -25.26 -2.76
CA ALA A 659 7.06 -25.50 -1.35
C ALA A 659 8.17 -24.58 -0.82
N LEU A 660 9.23 -24.39 -1.59
CA LEU A 660 10.34 -23.46 -1.23
C LEU A 660 9.87 -22.01 -1.15
N ALA A 661 9.07 -21.57 -2.13
CA ALA A 661 8.53 -20.20 -2.11
C ALA A 661 7.63 -19.97 -0.89
N ASP A 662 6.79 -20.96 -0.56
CA ASP A 662 5.90 -20.89 0.59
C ASP A 662 6.67 -20.90 1.92
N ILE A 663 7.62 -21.79 2.11
CA ILE A 663 8.35 -21.98 3.38
C ILE A 663 9.36 -20.85 3.62
N LEU A 664 10.15 -20.48 2.59
CA LEU A 664 11.24 -19.50 2.74
C LEU A 664 10.77 -18.04 2.64
N TYR A 665 9.79 -17.77 1.77
CA TYR A 665 9.39 -16.40 1.43
C TYR A 665 7.93 -16.06 1.78
N GLY A 666 7.23 -16.99 2.43
CA GLY A 666 5.94 -16.74 3.07
C GLY A 666 4.72 -16.82 2.15
N GLY A 667 4.85 -17.44 0.97
CA GLY A 667 3.69 -17.69 0.11
C GLY A 667 4.05 -18.10 -1.32
N GLU A 668 3.16 -18.83 -1.95
CA GLU A 668 3.31 -19.29 -3.35
C GLU A 668 3.39 -18.13 -4.35
N ARG A 669 2.88 -16.94 -3.99
CA ARG A 669 2.98 -15.70 -4.79
C ARG A 669 4.42 -15.19 -4.94
N LYS A 670 5.35 -15.70 -4.16
CA LYS A 670 6.79 -15.43 -4.26
C LYS A 670 7.51 -16.37 -5.21
N LEU A 671 6.78 -17.23 -5.93
CA LEU A 671 7.29 -18.00 -7.06
C LEU A 671 7.10 -17.21 -8.35
N ILE A 672 8.22 -16.90 -9.00
CA ILE A 672 8.26 -16.31 -10.34
C ILE A 672 8.46 -17.45 -11.32
N THR A 673 7.44 -17.81 -12.09
CA THR A 673 7.52 -18.91 -13.06
C THR A 673 7.68 -18.34 -14.47
N ILE A 674 8.73 -18.75 -15.15
CA ILE A 674 9.00 -18.44 -16.56
C ILE A 674 9.00 -19.77 -17.33
N ASN A 675 8.07 -19.91 -18.26
CA ASN A 675 8.02 -21.06 -19.15
C ASN A 675 8.98 -20.84 -20.31
N MET A 676 10.09 -21.57 -20.31
CA MET A 676 11.16 -21.37 -21.29
C MET A 676 10.77 -21.84 -22.70
N SER A 677 9.66 -22.57 -22.83
CA SER A 677 9.10 -22.95 -24.13
C SER A 677 8.57 -21.77 -24.95
N GLU A 678 8.33 -20.61 -24.28
CA GLU A 678 7.93 -19.35 -24.96
C GLU A 678 9.12 -18.57 -25.55
N TYR A 679 10.35 -18.97 -25.19
CA TYR A 679 11.60 -18.28 -25.52
C TYR A 679 12.51 -19.12 -26.41
N GLN A 680 11.95 -19.66 -27.50
CA GLN A 680 12.66 -20.53 -28.44
C GLN A 680 13.49 -19.75 -29.49
N GLU A 681 13.30 -18.46 -29.60
CA GLU A 681 13.93 -17.62 -30.60
C GLU A 681 14.91 -16.60 -29.97
N ALA A 682 15.99 -16.27 -30.66
CA ALA A 682 17.04 -15.38 -30.15
C ALA A 682 16.51 -14.01 -29.76
N HIS A 683 15.53 -13.46 -30.50
CA HIS A 683 14.97 -12.14 -30.20
C HIS A 683 14.08 -12.13 -28.94
N SER A 684 13.64 -13.28 -28.46
CA SER A 684 12.80 -13.37 -27.24
C SER A 684 13.56 -13.00 -25.95
N VAL A 685 14.91 -12.86 -25.99
CA VAL A 685 15.70 -12.28 -24.90
C VAL A 685 15.17 -10.91 -24.47
N SER A 686 14.70 -10.09 -25.42
CA SER A 686 14.10 -8.79 -25.14
C SER A 686 12.82 -8.88 -24.29
N GLY A 687 12.06 -9.95 -24.41
CA GLY A 687 10.88 -10.18 -23.57
C GLY A 687 11.23 -10.41 -22.09
N LEU A 688 12.37 -11.05 -21.80
CA LEU A 688 12.84 -11.31 -20.44
C LEU A 688 13.56 -10.12 -19.80
N LYS A 689 14.43 -9.45 -20.58
CA LYS A 689 15.31 -8.37 -20.13
C LYS A 689 14.73 -6.98 -20.35
N GLY A 690 13.80 -6.82 -21.27
CA GLY A 690 13.25 -5.57 -21.78
C GLY A 690 13.78 -5.25 -23.19
N SER A 691 13.09 -4.36 -23.89
CA SER A 691 13.47 -3.94 -25.26
C SER A 691 14.49 -2.79 -25.23
N PRO A 692 15.58 -2.87 -26.01
CA PRO A 692 16.54 -1.79 -26.06
C PRO A 692 15.96 -0.52 -26.73
N PRO A 693 16.61 0.65 -26.56
CA PRO A 693 16.15 1.90 -27.14
C PRO A 693 15.92 1.79 -28.65
N GLY A 694 14.76 2.24 -29.14
CA GLY A 694 14.39 2.22 -30.55
C GLY A 694 13.56 1.03 -30.99
N TYR A 695 13.32 0.04 -30.14
CA TYR A 695 12.43 -1.09 -30.40
C TYR A 695 11.06 -0.91 -29.73
N VAL A 696 10.05 -1.58 -30.29
CA VAL A 696 8.69 -1.61 -29.72
C VAL A 696 8.74 -2.22 -28.32
N GLY A 697 8.06 -1.61 -27.33
CA GLY A 697 8.11 -2.04 -25.93
C GLY A 697 9.28 -1.46 -25.12
N TYR A 698 10.05 -0.49 -25.66
CA TYR A 698 11.04 0.22 -24.86
C TYR A 698 10.37 0.99 -23.70
N GLY A 699 10.88 0.78 -22.49
CA GLY A 699 10.35 1.40 -21.26
C GLY A 699 9.28 0.58 -20.54
N GLU A 700 8.89 -0.59 -21.07
CA GLU A 700 7.92 -1.49 -20.39
C GLU A 700 8.60 -2.48 -19.42
N GLY A 701 9.94 -2.58 -19.45
CA GLY A 701 10.70 -3.55 -18.68
C GLY A 701 10.56 -4.98 -19.19
N GLY A 702 11.42 -5.90 -18.77
CA GLY A 702 11.33 -7.32 -19.11
C GLY A 702 10.51 -8.10 -18.07
N VAL A 703 9.87 -9.18 -18.52
CA VAL A 703 9.04 -10.02 -17.63
C VAL A 703 9.82 -10.53 -16.43
N LEU A 704 11.04 -11.03 -16.64
CA LEU A 704 11.90 -11.53 -15.56
C LEU A 704 12.47 -10.39 -14.71
N THR A 705 13.02 -9.37 -15.36
CA THR A 705 13.67 -8.25 -14.66
C THR A 705 12.70 -7.48 -13.80
N GLU A 706 11.50 -7.18 -14.31
CA GLU A 706 10.44 -6.52 -13.51
C GLU A 706 9.91 -7.41 -12.38
N ALA A 707 9.71 -8.71 -12.62
CA ALA A 707 9.22 -9.62 -11.59
C ALA A 707 10.20 -9.72 -10.42
N VAL A 708 11.51 -9.83 -10.69
CA VAL A 708 12.55 -9.89 -9.66
C VAL A 708 12.75 -8.54 -8.98
N ARG A 709 12.73 -7.43 -9.73
CA ARG A 709 12.79 -6.08 -9.17
C ARG A 709 11.69 -5.85 -8.14
N ARG A 710 10.46 -6.29 -8.46
CA ARG A 710 9.32 -6.19 -7.55
C ARG A 710 9.41 -7.17 -6.39
N ASN A 711 10.00 -8.36 -6.59
CA ASN A 711 10.12 -9.40 -5.59
C ASN A 711 11.57 -9.88 -5.45
N PRO A 712 12.46 -9.11 -4.82
CA PRO A 712 13.87 -9.49 -4.68
C PRO A 712 14.08 -10.74 -3.82
N TYR A 713 13.15 -11.05 -2.93
CA TYR A 713 13.09 -12.29 -2.16
C TYR A 713 12.06 -13.23 -2.77
N SER A 714 12.50 -14.09 -3.70
CA SER A 714 11.63 -14.98 -4.46
C SER A 714 12.35 -16.24 -4.91
N VAL A 715 11.54 -17.23 -5.30
CA VAL A 715 12.02 -18.39 -6.07
C VAL A 715 11.75 -18.12 -7.54
N VAL A 716 12.79 -18.18 -8.37
CA VAL A 716 12.68 -18.04 -9.82
C VAL A 716 12.69 -19.45 -10.43
N LEU A 717 11.60 -19.87 -11.01
CA LEU A 717 11.46 -21.15 -11.70
C LEU A 717 11.52 -20.92 -13.20
N LEU A 718 12.56 -21.47 -13.83
CA LEU A 718 12.71 -21.55 -15.28
C LEU A 718 12.31 -22.96 -15.72
N ASP A 719 11.08 -23.08 -16.22
CA ASP A 719 10.52 -24.41 -16.57
C ASP A 719 10.85 -24.80 -18.00
N GLU A 720 11.19 -26.07 -18.23
CA GLU A 720 11.53 -26.67 -19.52
C GLU A 720 12.70 -25.95 -20.25
N VAL A 721 13.82 -25.75 -19.54
CA VAL A 721 14.96 -24.97 -20.04
C VAL A 721 15.62 -25.52 -21.32
N GLU A 722 15.42 -26.81 -21.61
CA GLU A 722 15.88 -27.45 -22.84
C GLU A 722 15.22 -26.93 -24.11
N LYS A 723 14.08 -26.24 -23.98
CA LYS A 723 13.35 -25.66 -25.11
C LYS A 723 13.78 -24.24 -25.46
N ALA A 724 14.53 -23.60 -24.57
CA ALA A 724 14.96 -22.24 -24.76
C ALA A 724 16.06 -22.11 -25.80
N HIS A 725 16.10 -20.97 -26.50
CA HIS A 725 17.23 -20.64 -27.38
C HIS A 725 18.53 -20.52 -26.56
N PRO A 726 19.69 -20.95 -27.08
CA PRO A 726 20.99 -20.85 -26.39
C PRO A 726 21.34 -19.45 -25.91
N ASP A 727 21.01 -18.41 -26.70
CA ASP A 727 21.28 -17.00 -26.32
C ASP A 727 20.48 -16.54 -25.11
N VAL A 728 19.26 -17.10 -24.92
CA VAL A 728 18.46 -16.86 -23.73
C VAL A 728 19.13 -17.45 -22.50
N LEU A 729 19.72 -18.63 -22.61
CA LEU A 729 20.45 -19.26 -21.51
C LEU A 729 21.76 -18.53 -21.18
N GLU A 730 22.43 -17.93 -22.16
CA GLU A 730 23.67 -17.15 -21.95
C GLU A 730 23.43 -15.90 -21.09
N MET A 731 22.26 -15.31 -21.17
CA MET A 731 21.87 -14.17 -20.34
C MET A 731 22.02 -14.47 -18.83
N PHE A 732 21.73 -15.72 -18.44
CA PHE A 732 21.79 -16.14 -17.03
C PHE A 732 23.21 -16.33 -16.49
N PHE A 733 24.27 -16.35 -17.33
CA PHE A 733 25.63 -16.47 -16.83
C PHE A 733 25.97 -15.29 -15.89
N GLN A 734 25.56 -14.10 -16.27
CA GLN A 734 25.80 -12.91 -15.46
C GLN A 734 25.08 -13.02 -14.10
N VAL A 735 23.85 -13.53 -14.09
CA VAL A 735 23.06 -13.77 -12.87
C VAL A 735 23.73 -14.80 -11.96
N PHE A 736 24.18 -15.94 -12.53
CA PHE A 736 24.74 -17.01 -11.73
C PHE A 736 26.12 -16.69 -11.15
N ASP A 737 26.91 -15.84 -11.83
CA ASP A 737 28.26 -15.47 -11.40
C ASP A 737 28.27 -14.23 -10.48
N LYS A 738 27.43 -13.23 -10.78
CA LYS A 738 27.44 -11.93 -10.09
C LYS A 738 26.17 -11.63 -9.32
N GLY A 739 25.14 -12.47 -9.42
CA GLY A 739 23.84 -12.21 -8.77
C GLY A 739 23.12 -10.96 -9.25
N GLN A 740 23.47 -10.47 -10.45
CA GLN A 740 22.95 -9.23 -11.00
C GLN A 740 22.73 -9.35 -12.50
N MET A 741 21.81 -8.58 -13.03
CA MET A 741 21.54 -8.45 -14.45
C MET A 741 21.13 -7.03 -14.77
N ASP A 742 21.74 -6.43 -15.80
CA ASP A 742 21.25 -5.15 -16.31
C ASP A 742 19.99 -5.36 -17.15
N ASP A 743 18.95 -4.58 -16.92
CA ASP A 743 17.80 -4.52 -17.82
C ASP A 743 18.14 -3.78 -19.12
N ALA A 744 17.15 -3.65 -20.03
CA ALA A 744 17.36 -2.93 -21.29
C ALA A 744 17.55 -1.41 -21.12
N GLU A 745 17.21 -0.86 -19.96
CA GLU A 745 17.39 0.55 -19.61
C GLU A 745 18.73 0.80 -18.89
N GLY A 746 19.51 -0.25 -18.64
CA GLY A 746 20.79 -0.19 -17.90
C GLY A 746 20.62 -0.06 -16.40
N ARG A 747 19.45 -0.50 -15.85
CA ARG A 747 19.27 -0.66 -14.40
C ARG A 747 19.84 -2.01 -14.00
N GLU A 748 20.57 -2.03 -12.92
CA GLU A 748 21.04 -3.26 -12.30
C GLU A 748 19.92 -3.91 -11.47
N ILE A 749 19.54 -5.13 -11.81
CA ILE A 749 18.54 -5.92 -11.12
C ILE A 749 19.23 -6.96 -10.22
N ASP A 750 18.92 -6.95 -8.94
CA ASP A 750 19.55 -7.79 -7.92
C ASP A 750 18.85 -9.15 -7.77
N PHE A 751 19.59 -10.23 -8.04
CA PHE A 751 19.18 -11.62 -7.88
C PHE A 751 19.81 -12.32 -6.67
N ARG A 752 20.63 -11.64 -5.87
CA ARG A 752 21.39 -12.26 -4.76
C ARG A 752 20.49 -12.90 -3.69
N ASN A 753 19.29 -12.38 -3.50
CA ASN A 753 18.32 -12.92 -2.55
C ASN A 753 17.35 -13.94 -3.18
N THR A 754 17.51 -14.25 -4.46
CA THR A 754 16.67 -15.24 -5.14
C THR A 754 17.24 -16.66 -5.03
N LEU A 755 16.33 -17.63 -5.11
CA LEU A 755 16.66 -19.03 -5.32
C LEU A 755 16.24 -19.39 -6.76
N ILE A 756 17.17 -19.81 -7.60
CA ILE A 756 16.90 -20.07 -9.01
C ILE A 756 16.82 -21.57 -9.25
N ILE A 757 15.73 -22.01 -9.82
CA ILE A 757 15.43 -23.41 -10.13
C ILE A 757 15.17 -23.51 -11.62
N LEU A 758 15.91 -24.39 -12.27
CA LEU A 758 15.73 -24.76 -13.67
C LEU A 758 15.14 -26.18 -13.70
N THR A 759 14.14 -26.45 -14.51
CA THR A 759 13.64 -27.80 -14.70
C THR A 759 13.97 -28.31 -16.10
N SER A 760 14.27 -29.59 -16.20
CA SER A 760 14.53 -30.26 -17.47
C SER A 760 14.01 -31.68 -17.48
N ASN A 761 13.53 -32.10 -18.63
CA ASN A 761 13.13 -33.48 -18.85
C ASN A 761 14.21 -34.30 -19.61
N ILE A 762 15.34 -33.65 -19.93
CA ILE A 762 16.49 -34.35 -20.57
C ILE A 762 17.03 -35.42 -19.62
N GLY A 763 17.29 -36.61 -20.16
CA GLY A 763 17.81 -37.70 -19.37
C GLY A 763 16.72 -38.48 -18.65
N SER A 764 15.44 -38.18 -18.81
CA SER A 764 14.34 -38.93 -18.18
C SER A 764 14.38 -40.41 -18.52
N SER A 765 14.64 -40.77 -19.77
CA SER A 765 14.76 -42.19 -20.20
C SER A 765 15.89 -42.93 -19.49
N GLN A 766 17.04 -42.27 -19.28
CA GLN A 766 18.19 -42.87 -18.56
C GLN A 766 17.85 -43.05 -17.07
N ILE A 767 17.18 -42.05 -16.46
CA ILE A 767 16.70 -42.14 -15.07
C ILE A 767 15.72 -43.29 -14.93
N MET A 768 14.75 -43.38 -15.83
CA MET A 768 13.78 -44.47 -15.85
C MET A 768 14.45 -45.85 -15.98
N GLN A 769 15.39 -46.01 -16.93
CA GLN A 769 16.15 -47.26 -17.09
C GLN A 769 17.01 -47.60 -15.88
N ALA A 770 17.56 -46.62 -15.21
CA ALA A 770 18.40 -46.80 -14.03
C ALA A 770 17.63 -47.22 -12.78
N CYS A 771 16.37 -46.78 -12.64
CA CYS A 771 15.58 -46.85 -11.39
C CYS A 771 14.35 -47.78 -11.51
N LEU A 772 13.70 -47.87 -12.68
CA LEU A 772 12.44 -48.57 -12.84
C LEU A 772 12.63 -50.08 -12.71
N ASN A 773 11.73 -50.75 -11.98
CA ASN A 773 11.73 -52.20 -11.75
C ASN A 773 12.99 -52.76 -11.08
N LYS A 774 13.75 -51.91 -10.36
CA LYS A 774 14.88 -52.35 -9.57
C LYS A 774 14.56 -52.36 -8.07
N PRO A 775 15.07 -53.29 -7.29
CA PRO A 775 14.96 -53.26 -5.85
C PRO A 775 15.71 -52.02 -5.31
N ALA A 776 15.29 -51.49 -4.16
CA ALA A 776 15.82 -50.25 -3.57
C ALA A 776 17.36 -50.25 -3.40
N GLU A 777 17.94 -51.46 -3.19
CA GLU A 777 19.38 -51.64 -3.03
C GLU A 777 20.18 -51.47 -4.33
N GLU A 778 19.54 -51.67 -5.49
CA GLU A 778 20.15 -51.55 -6.83
C GLU A 778 19.91 -50.17 -7.47
N ILE A 779 19.12 -49.29 -6.84
CA ILE A 779 18.91 -47.94 -7.32
C ILE A 779 20.20 -47.13 -7.09
N PRO A 780 20.76 -46.49 -8.13
CA PRO A 780 21.98 -45.70 -7.98
C PRO A 780 21.77 -44.51 -7.05
N THR A 781 22.80 -44.13 -6.31
CA THR A 781 22.75 -42.90 -5.49
C THR A 781 22.50 -41.69 -6.37
N ALA A 782 21.96 -40.62 -5.79
CA ALA A 782 21.69 -39.37 -6.52
C ALA A 782 22.96 -38.78 -7.17
N GLU A 783 24.11 -38.97 -6.51
CA GLU A 783 25.41 -38.50 -7.04
C GLU A 783 25.85 -39.33 -8.27
N ALA A 784 25.78 -40.69 -8.15
CA ALA A 784 26.10 -41.56 -9.26
C ALA A 784 25.18 -41.34 -10.47
N LEU A 785 23.88 -41.09 -10.21
CA LEU A 785 22.92 -40.76 -11.25
C LEU A 785 23.18 -39.41 -11.88
N GLY A 786 23.54 -38.44 -11.08
CA GLY A 786 23.95 -37.09 -11.54
C GLY A 786 25.17 -37.17 -12.47
N ASP A 787 26.17 -37.95 -12.11
CA ASP A 787 27.36 -38.13 -12.94
C ASP A 787 27.03 -38.88 -14.25
N ALA A 788 26.17 -39.88 -14.21
CA ALA A 788 25.70 -40.58 -15.40
C ALA A 788 24.88 -39.69 -16.36
N LEU A 789 24.17 -38.72 -15.83
CA LEU A 789 23.39 -37.74 -16.63
C LEU A 789 24.26 -36.68 -17.26
N ARG A 790 25.42 -36.39 -16.70
CA ARG A 790 26.28 -35.28 -17.13
C ARG A 790 26.63 -35.33 -18.62
N PRO A 791 27.04 -36.49 -19.23
CA PRO A 791 27.30 -36.55 -20.66
C PRO A 791 26.07 -36.26 -21.54
N VAL A 792 24.87 -36.59 -21.05
CA VAL A 792 23.61 -36.34 -21.76
C VAL A 792 23.24 -34.87 -21.71
N LEU A 793 23.37 -34.27 -20.54
CA LEU A 793 23.13 -32.83 -20.37
C LEU A 793 24.13 -31.98 -21.16
N MET A 794 25.40 -32.38 -21.28
CA MET A 794 26.43 -31.72 -22.07
C MET A 794 26.14 -31.68 -23.57
N LYS A 795 25.26 -32.58 -24.09
CA LYS A 795 24.82 -32.51 -25.50
C LYS A 795 23.86 -31.32 -25.76
N SER A 796 23.11 -30.95 -24.76
CA SER A 796 22.08 -29.89 -24.87
C SER A 796 22.48 -28.56 -24.24
N PHE A 797 23.33 -28.59 -23.23
CA PHE A 797 23.76 -27.41 -22.49
C PHE A 797 25.28 -27.25 -22.53
N LYS A 798 25.76 -26.00 -22.66
CA LYS A 798 27.19 -25.71 -22.61
C LYS A 798 27.79 -26.15 -21.27
N PRO A 799 28.98 -26.76 -21.23
CA PRO A 799 29.64 -27.16 -19.97
C PRO A 799 29.78 -26.01 -18.97
N ALA A 800 30.02 -24.81 -19.45
CA ALA A 800 30.12 -23.59 -18.65
C ALA A 800 28.78 -23.25 -17.94
N PHE A 801 27.63 -23.56 -18.54
CA PHE A 801 26.32 -23.37 -17.95
C PHE A 801 26.09 -24.38 -16.80
N LEU A 802 26.35 -25.66 -17.05
CA LEU A 802 26.19 -26.73 -16.05
C LEU A 802 27.14 -26.59 -14.86
N GLY A 803 28.33 -26.00 -15.04
CA GLY A 803 29.29 -25.79 -13.95
C GLY A 803 28.88 -24.76 -12.91
N ARG A 804 27.83 -23.96 -13.18
CA ARG A 804 27.34 -22.89 -12.30
C ARG A 804 26.12 -23.26 -11.44
N MET A 805 25.61 -24.47 -11.62
CA MET A 805 24.42 -24.95 -10.94
C MET A 805 24.62 -26.34 -10.34
N LYS A 806 23.84 -26.65 -9.34
CA LYS A 806 23.77 -28.01 -8.77
C LYS A 806 22.73 -28.80 -9.53
N VAL A 807 23.15 -29.84 -10.26
CA VAL A 807 22.23 -30.78 -10.89
C VAL A 807 21.65 -31.71 -9.82
N VAL A 808 20.34 -31.79 -9.76
CA VAL A 808 19.59 -32.59 -8.79
C VAL A 808 18.69 -33.54 -9.59
N PRO A 809 19.01 -34.85 -9.64
CA PRO A 809 18.15 -35.83 -10.29
C PRO A 809 16.94 -36.12 -9.44
N TYR A 810 15.78 -36.23 -10.07
CA TYR A 810 14.51 -36.63 -9.45
C TYR A 810 14.21 -38.07 -9.86
N PHE A 811 13.94 -38.93 -8.88
CA PHE A 811 13.62 -40.31 -9.11
C PHE A 811 12.18 -40.51 -9.62
N PRO A 812 11.92 -41.55 -10.40
CA PRO A 812 10.56 -41.96 -10.71
C PRO A 812 9.78 -42.28 -9.44
N ILE A 813 8.49 -42.02 -9.47
CA ILE A 813 7.60 -42.31 -8.34
C ILE A 813 7.24 -43.80 -8.37
N ASN A 814 7.49 -44.51 -7.27
CA ASN A 814 7.03 -45.89 -7.08
C ASN A 814 5.60 -45.91 -6.52
N ASP A 815 4.97 -47.10 -6.51
CA ASP A 815 3.58 -47.27 -6.08
C ASP A 815 3.35 -46.86 -4.62
N ASP A 816 4.29 -47.12 -3.73
CA ASP A 816 4.20 -46.78 -2.32
C ASP A 816 4.18 -45.25 -2.12
N VAL A 817 5.05 -44.53 -2.83
CA VAL A 817 5.10 -43.09 -2.83
C VAL A 817 3.84 -42.50 -3.48
N LEU A 818 3.35 -43.11 -4.55
CA LEU A 818 2.13 -42.68 -5.24
C LEU A 818 0.91 -42.81 -4.33
N ALA A 819 0.81 -43.94 -3.56
CA ALA A 819 -0.24 -44.11 -2.56
C ALA A 819 -0.22 -43.02 -1.46
N GLN A 820 0.99 -42.67 -1.00
CA GLN A 820 1.13 -41.57 -0.05
C GLN A 820 0.71 -40.21 -0.66
N ILE A 821 1.05 -39.94 -1.91
CA ILE A 821 0.63 -38.74 -2.63
C ILE A 821 -0.90 -38.71 -2.78
N ILE A 822 -1.54 -39.83 -3.11
CA ILE A 822 -2.99 -39.94 -3.19
C ILE A 822 -3.61 -39.59 -1.84
N SER A 823 -3.11 -40.17 -0.74
CA SER A 823 -3.58 -39.91 0.61
C SER A 823 -3.43 -38.44 1.02
N LEU A 824 -2.30 -37.79 0.68
CA LEU A 824 -2.06 -36.37 0.92
C LEU A 824 -3.06 -35.49 0.14
N LYS A 825 -3.35 -35.82 -1.12
CA LYS A 825 -4.32 -35.09 -1.95
C LYS A 825 -5.75 -35.24 -1.44
N LEU A 826 -6.14 -36.45 -1.01
CA LEU A 826 -7.42 -36.70 -0.35
C LEU A 826 -7.53 -35.95 0.97
N GLY A 827 -6.44 -35.85 1.75
CA GLY A 827 -6.37 -34.95 2.93
C GLY A 827 -6.67 -33.50 2.62
N ARG A 828 -6.10 -32.96 1.54
CA ARG A 828 -6.40 -31.57 1.09
C ARG A 828 -7.87 -31.41 0.66
N ILE A 829 -8.51 -32.46 0.10
CA ILE A 829 -9.94 -32.45 -0.21
C ILE A 829 -10.76 -32.44 1.08
N ARG A 830 -10.39 -33.29 2.06
CA ARG A 830 -11.00 -33.31 3.40
C ARG A 830 -11.01 -31.94 4.04
N ASP A 831 -9.87 -31.27 4.05
CA ASP A 831 -9.72 -29.97 4.70
C ASP A 831 -10.56 -28.90 3.98
N ARG A 832 -10.69 -28.96 2.65
CA ARG A 832 -11.61 -28.10 1.88
C ARG A 832 -13.08 -28.36 2.18
N VAL A 833 -13.47 -29.63 2.27
CA VAL A 833 -14.85 -30.03 2.63
C VAL A 833 -15.19 -29.57 4.04
N ALA A 834 -14.28 -29.77 5.00
CA ALA A 834 -14.47 -29.33 6.37
C ALA A 834 -14.60 -27.78 6.47
N GLY A 835 -13.76 -27.04 5.74
CA GLY A 835 -13.80 -25.58 5.72
C GLY A 835 -15.06 -24.99 5.08
N ASN A 836 -15.50 -25.55 3.93
CA ASN A 836 -16.60 -24.97 3.15
C ASN A 836 -17.98 -25.47 3.57
N HIS A 837 -18.10 -26.74 3.94
CA HIS A 837 -19.39 -27.38 4.23
C HIS A 837 -19.56 -27.79 5.68
N LYS A 838 -18.54 -27.60 6.54
CA LYS A 838 -18.48 -28.11 7.92
C LYS A 838 -18.78 -29.60 8.05
N ALA A 839 -18.50 -30.36 6.99
CA ALA A 839 -18.73 -31.77 6.89
C ALA A 839 -17.43 -32.58 7.02
N THR A 840 -17.50 -33.80 7.52
CA THR A 840 -16.35 -34.73 7.58
C THR A 840 -16.23 -35.49 6.29
N PHE A 841 -15.02 -35.49 5.70
CA PHE A 841 -14.70 -36.33 4.54
C PHE A 841 -13.91 -37.56 4.98
N LEU A 842 -14.42 -38.75 4.68
CA LEU A 842 -13.87 -40.03 5.09
C LEU A 842 -13.58 -40.90 3.85
N TRP A 843 -12.44 -41.57 3.84
CA TRP A 843 -12.07 -42.57 2.84
C TRP A 843 -11.40 -43.78 3.50
N ASP A 844 -11.31 -44.86 2.77
CA ASP A 844 -10.60 -46.08 3.17
C ASP A 844 -9.46 -46.40 2.20
N ASP A 845 -8.62 -47.38 2.59
CA ASP A 845 -7.47 -47.78 1.79
C ASP A 845 -7.88 -48.34 0.43
N SER A 846 -9.10 -48.91 0.31
CA SER A 846 -9.63 -49.42 -0.96
C SER A 846 -9.79 -48.28 -2.01
N LEU A 847 -10.05 -47.06 -1.57
CA LEU A 847 -10.09 -45.90 -2.48
C LEU A 847 -8.69 -45.56 -3.00
N VAL A 848 -7.68 -45.60 -2.14
CA VAL A 848 -6.28 -45.34 -2.52
C VAL A 848 -5.81 -46.38 -3.54
N GLU A 849 -6.08 -47.67 -3.27
CA GLU A 849 -5.78 -48.77 -4.19
C GLU A 849 -6.52 -48.64 -5.54
N ALA A 850 -7.78 -48.23 -5.52
CA ALA A 850 -8.56 -48.01 -6.73
C ALA A 850 -8.06 -46.87 -7.59
N VAL A 851 -7.58 -45.78 -6.96
CA VAL A 851 -6.95 -44.65 -7.67
C VAL A 851 -5.59 -45.10 -8.22
N LEU A 852 -4.79 -45.81 -7.40
CA LEU A 852 -3.49 -46.34 -7.78
C LEU A 852 -3.58 -47.26 -9.00
N SER A 853 -4.54 -48.21 -9.00
CA SER A 853 -4.74 -49.18 -10.12
C SER A 853 -5.14 -48.48 -11.44
N ARG A 854 -5.66 -47.26 -11.38
CA ARG A 854 -5.99 -46.43 -12.56
C ARG A 854 -4.81 -45.56 -13.05
N CYS A 855 -3.78 -45.41 -12.22
CA CYS A 855 -2.55 -44.68 -12.57
C CYS A 855 -1.61 -45.57 -13.38
N THR A 856 -1.99 -45.93 -14.61
CA THR A 856 -1.24 -46.88 -15.46
C THR A 856 -0.12 -46.24 -16.27
N GLU A 857 -0.10 -44.92 -16.39
CA GLU A 857 0.91 -44.19 -17.14
C GLU A 857 2.10 -43.79 -16.25
N VAL A 858 3.19 -44.51 -16.38
CA VAL A 858 4.42 -44.30 -15.58
C VAL A 858 5.06 -42.94 -15.89
N ASP A 859 4.95 -42.44 -17.14
CA ASP A 859 5.54 -41.20 -17.58
C ASP A 859 4.83 -39.94 -17.04
N SER A 860 3.59 -40.05 -16.60
CA SER A 860 2.76 -38.92 -16.11
C SER A 860 2.87 -38.71 -14.60
N GLY A 861 3.39 -39.67 -13.85
CA GLY A 861 3.62 -39.59 -12.41
C GLY A 861 2.39 -39.13 -11.61
N ALA A 862 2.60 -38.22 -10.65
CA ALA A 862 1.55 -37.67 -9.80
C ALA A 862 0.51 -36.79 -10.54
N ARG A 863 0.74 -36.37 -11.79
CA ARG A 863 -0.26 -35.68 -12.63
C ARG A 863 -1.45 -36.55 -12.96
N ASN A 864 -1.21 -37.86 -13.13
CA ASN A 864 -2.28 -38.80 -13.38
C ASN A 864 -3.27 -38.90 -12.22
N VAL A 865 -2.77 -38.80 -10.99
CA VAL A 865 -3.61 -38.75 -9.78
C VAL A 865 -4.52 -37.51 -9.82
N ASP A 866 -3.98 -36.33 -10.18
CA ASP A 866 -4.78 -35.13 -10.31
C ASP A 866 -5.87 -35.23 -11.37
N HIS A 867 -5.54 -35.88 -12.49
CA HIS A 867 -6.51 -36.08 -13.55
C HIS A 867 -7.66 -37.01 -13.10
N ILE A 868 -7.35 -38.07 -12.35
CA ILE A 868 -8.37 -39.00 -11.84
C ILE A 868 -9.22 -38.34 -10.75
N LEU A 869 -8.60 -37.66 -9.79
CA LEU A 869 -9.33 -37.01 -8.71
C LEU A 869 -10.20 -35.86 -9.23
N ASN A 870 -9.68 -35.00 -10.10
CA ASN A 870 -10.40 -33.83 -10.64
C ASN A 870 -11.40 -34.21 -11.75
N GLY A 871 -11.09 -35.23 -12.54
CA GLY A 871 -11.91 -35.65 -13.68
C GLY A 871 -13.02 -36.66 -13.33
N THR A 872 -12.91 -37.36 -12.21
CA THR A 872 -13.88 -38.40 -11.86
C THR A 872 -14.43 -38.21 -10.45
N LEU A 873 -13.56 -38.17 -9.42
CA LEU A 873 -14.00 -38.23 -8.03
C LEU A 873 -14.68 -36.93 -7.60
N LEU A 874 -14.07 -35.76 -7.86
CA LEU A 874 -14.61 -34.46 -7.45
C LEU A 874 -15.93 -34.09 -8.16
N PRO A 875 -16.11 -34.31 -9.48
CA PRO A 875 -17.38 -34.04 -10.15
C PRO A 875 -18.54 -34.85 -9.56
N GLU A 876 -18.35 -36.13 -9.26
CA GLU A 876 -19.40 -36.99 -8.71
C GLU A 876 -19.75 -36.62 -7.26
N ILE A 877 -18.76 -36.18 -6.45
CA ILE A 877 -19.00 -35.61 -5.12
C ILE A 877 -19.76 -34.31 -5.24
N ALA A 878 -19.35 -33.41 -6.16
CA ALA A 878 -19.98 -32.13 -6.36
C ALA A 878 -21.45 -32.25 -6.75
N GLU A 879 -21.79 -33.19 -7.66
CA GLU A 879 -23.17 -33.46 -8.04
C GLU A 879 -24.00 -33.90 -6.84
N SER A 880 -23.45 -34.85 -6.03
CA SER A 880 -24.12 -35.33 -4.84
C SER A 880 -24.33 -34.27 -3.77
N VAL A 881 -23.33 -33.39 -3.58
CA VAL A 881 -23.39 -32.26 -2.64
C VAL A 881 -24.42 -31.24 -3.11
N LEU A 882 -24.42 -30.88 -4.40
CA LEU A 882 -25.38 -29.94 -4.97
C LEU A 882 -26.82 -30.47 -4.89
N ALA A 883 -27.05 -31.77 -5.14
CA ALA A 883 -28.35 -32.39 -5.00
C ALA A 883 -28.86 -32.29 -3.54
N ALA A 884 -28.02 -32.62 -2.54
CA ALA A 884 -28.37 -32.49 -1.15
C ALA A 884 -28.66 -31.05 -0.72
N MET A 885 -27.88 -30.09 -1.21
CA MET A 885 -28.13 -28.65 -0.98
C MET A 885 -29.44 -28.17 -1.62
N ALA A 886 -29.78 -28.67 -2.81
CA ALA A 886 -31.05 -28.33 -3.48
C ALA A 886 -32.27 -28.85 -2.73
N GLU A 887 -32.11 -29.98 -2.01
CA GLU A 887 -33.13 -30.56 -1.14
C GLU A 887 -33.17 -29.92 0.26
N GLY A 888 -32.27 -28.99 0.57
CA GLY A 888 -32.16 -28.33 1.88
C GLY A 888 -31.56 -29.21 2.98
N ASN A 889 -31.01 -30.35 2.63
CA ASN A 889 -30.43 -31.29 3.57
C ASN A 889 -29.01 -30.83 4.02
N ARG A 890 -28.75 -30.82 5.32
CA ARG A 890 -27.39 -30.59 5.85
C ARG A 890 -26.55 -31.83 5.65
N ILE A 891 -25.36 -31.62 5.08
CA ILE A 891 -24.39 -32.68 4.89
C ILE A 891 -23.45 -32.71 6.10
N ASN A 892 -23.46 -33.79 6.88
CA ASN A 892 -22.60 -33.95 8.04
C ASN A 892 -21.33 -34.75 7.72
N ALA A 893 -21.44 -35.75 6.83
CA ALA A 893 -20.31 -36.55 6.42
C ALA A 893 -20.42 -37.02 4.96
N ILE A 894 -19.28 -37.08 4.28
CA ILE A 894 -19.10 -37.65 2.94
C ILE A 894 -18.16 -38.82 3.06
N LYS A 895 -18.64 -40.03 2.85
CA LYS A 895 -17.80 -41.23 2.83
C LYS A 895 -17.64 -41.72 1.40
N VAL A 896 -16.39 -41.90 0.97
CA VAL A 896 -16.04 -42.41 -0.35
C VAL A 896 -15.32 -43.75 -0.18
N THR A 897 -15.74 -44.72 -0.94
CA THR A 897 -15.15 -46.07 -0.94
C THR A 897 -15.08 -46.64 -2.35
N ALA A 898 -14.22 -47.64 -2.60
CA ALA A 898 -14.17 -48.33 -3.88
C ALA A 898 -15.13 -49.54 -3.92
N GLY A 899 -15.86 -49.68 -5.01
CA GLY A 899 -16.69 -50.84 -5.29
C GLY A 899 -15.88 -52.00 -5.89
N LYS A 900 -16.47 -53.22 -5.90
CA LYS A 900 -15.82 -54.47 -6.44
C LYS A 900 -15.31 -54.38 -7.88
N ASN A 901 -15.80 -53.41 -8.67
CA ASN A 901 -15.38 -53.14 -10.05
C ASN A 901 -14.48 -51.89 -10.17
N GLY A 902 -13.90 -51.44 -9.07
CA GLY A 902 -13.10 -50.20 -9.05
C GLY A 902 -13.91 -48.89 -9.18
N ALA A 903 -15.24 -48.93 -9.32
CA ALA A 903 -16.08 -47.73 -9.37
C ALA A 903 -16.14 -47.07 -7.99
N PHE A 904 -16.14 -45.76 -7.93
CA PHE A 904 -16.25 -45.02 -6.69
C PHE A 904 -17.70 -45.08 -6.17
N LYS A 905 -17.85 -45.25 -4.87
CA LYS A 905 -19.14 -45.20 -4.17
C LYS A 905 -19.15 -44.10 -3.16
N TYR A 906 -20.17 -43.31 -3.21
CA TYR A 906 -20.37 -42.11 -2.34
C TYR A 906 -21.53 -42.38 -1.38
N LYS A 907 -21.36 -42.03 -0.13
CA LYS A 907 -22.41 -42.02 0.88
C LYS A 907 -22.39 -40.69 1.60
N LEU A 908 -23.46 -39.91 1.41
CA LEU A 908 -23.73 -38.67 2.13
C LEU A 908 -24.55 -39.00 3.37
N SER A 909 -24.26 -38.39 4.53
CA SER A 909 -25.02 -38.56 5.77
C SER A 909 -25.12 -37.23 6.53
#